data_47a007b3a62f8393876938deae290404
#
_entry.id   47a007b3a62f8393876938deae290404
#
_cell.length_a   1.000
_cell.length_b   1.000
_cell.length_c   1.000
_cell.angle_alpha   90.00
_cell.angle_beta   90.00
_cell.angle_gamma   90.00
#
_symmetry.space_group_name_H-M   'P 1'
#
loop_
_entity.id
_entity.type
_entity.pdbx_description
1 polymer ?
#
loop_
_entity_poly.entity_id
_entity_poly.type
_entity_poly.pdbx_seq_one_letter_code
_entity_poly.pdbx_strand_id
1 'polypeptide(L)'
;MSLMFERRGNLAIVQSAHYQINFDLSTGTWXYHDRDGYGVIRNAYTKIILNNGTFLTTVDAKYRKFTTRQPSDDVLGXYQQITFSHESRSRKLKINLHLKCYFDQPYLVFSVGVQNLSPKQIRLSQIDLINTSPLTQASETSGGLYLSGKPESYQLFLDTXPLYKNEISSLYKGVEVNQNHDSFPCYHGEFYHPQSKKSLSFGFLTSQKWWSSVQVGYKGQTTPDENGNLGIDDWSIYHNCENAICPSNNLGSNHSGYRGRRKNSRATEVCSESIYLNFNQDPASSFENYAHLISKLSTLGHSSESKTSSAKIPLGSSWNLQSETSHQGFQKTSIVKKDIKRKIDFISSQKQAGYLDDVEYVQLASLPSLFANDDMSFDKEPKNNKDVKLTANDQLLAMLKNTVPELHEKGLKASLRFSPFCLLASDKSTNKADDLLLTXERQRKTTLFLPGSGLEVGLLDLSQPTAGEKIRQQIQSLVDDCRIDCLYIDVLPYVQGPLKSPENFTWNNKSLTSIELYKKGLELLVSTVRXCNHEVKLIGEHSPFVLSSGFFSGHQFVSQETIGDQLWISRRDIKQTVFNFAKYLPLNQSIGNTELGAITIDEPNPTNGVHLTATLAAIAGGSIMINDELDQMKPDRLEILDKLFPLSLGPAKAINLNDKTNMVSNYPQVWNLPVDKTSFDKKTHGKKLATDETWNILGIFNWQEYTDQITFGLADIGLDKSKNYLVHDFWNCQFLGTVQNRLTLMDVPPQSGRLLCIRLKQDIPQLLATDLHFSQGGADVLSVGWDEDRHTFLLVCRAPREKGDIFLHLPDDYLPTETACVGAKYTYKWQKPIHKITFSQAQQNVIQLSIRFSKTSSG
;
A
#
# COMPACT_ATOMS: atom_id res chain seq x y z
N MET A 1 -8.32 31.00 14.22
CA MET A 1 -9.76 31.32 14.06
C MET A 1 -10.59 30.12 14.41
N SER A 2 -11.53 30.34 15.33
CA SER A 2 -12.47 29.27 15.66
C SER A 2 -13.46 29.05 14.52
N LEU A 3 -14.01 27.86 14.47
CA LEU A 3 -15.08 27.52 13.53
C LEU A 3 -16.28 28.48 13.77
N MET A 4 -16.75 29.11 12.69
CA MET A 4 -17.90 30.00 12.76
C MET A 4 -19.02 29.42 11.93
N PHE A 5 -20.23 29.53 12.51
CA PHE A 5 -21.46 29.12 11.86
C PHE A 5 -22.43 30.29 11.87
N GLU A 6 -22.93 30.67 10.68
CA GLU A 6 -23.77 31.85 10.52
C GLU A 6 -24.87 31.58 9.52
N ARG A 7 -26.01 32.18 9.75
CA ARG A 7 -27.09 32.18 8.77
C ARG A 7 -27.33 33.60 8.24
N ARG A 8 -27.29 33.77 6.93
CA ARG A 8 -27.59 35.04 6.27
C ARG A 8 -28.70 34.79 5.26
N GLY A 9 -29.94 35.13 5.65
CA GLY A 9 -31.11 34.83 4.82
C GLY A 9 -31.25 33.34 4.57
N ASN A 10 -31.17 32.94 3.31
CA ASN A 10 -31.27 31.53 2.92
C ASN A 10 -29.93 30.83 2.89
N LEU A 11 -28.83 31.55 3.15
CA LEU A 11 -27.51 30.93 3.15
C LEU A 11 -27.13 30.51 4.57
N ALA A 12 -26.77 29.25 4.73
CA ALA A 12 -26.09 28.76 5.93
C ALA A 12 -24.61 28.68 5.61
N ILE A 13 -23.82 29.45 6.38
CA ILE A 13 -22.38 29.62 6.12
C ILE A 13 -21.62 28.95 7.25
N VAL A 14 -20.71 28.04 6.86
CA VAL A 14 -19.77 27.38 7.77
C VAL A 14 -18.37 27.84 7.38
N GLN A 15 -17.66 28.46 8.31
CA GLN A 15 -16.33 29.02 8.04
C GLN A 15 -15.30 28.52 9.05
N SER A 16 -14.19 28.03 8.54
CA SER A 16 -13.02 27.66 9.31
C SER A 16 -11.84 28.48 8.85
N ALA A 17 -10.66 28.24 9.45
CA ALA A 17 -9.43 28.88 8.99
C ALA A 17 -9.00 28.40 7.60
N HIS A 18 -9.56 27.29 7.12
CA HIS A 18 -9.06 26.60 5.90
C HIS A 18 -10.06 26.58 4.75
N TYR A 19 -11.36 26.80 5.03
CA TYR A 19 -12.40 26.72 4.00
C TYR A 19 -13.66 27.45 4.45
N GLN A 20 -14.56 27.67 3.50
CA GLN A 20 -15.88 28.18 3.78
C GLN A 20 -16.88 27.41 2.93
N ILE A 21 -17.99 26.99 3.55
CA ILE A 21 -19.06 26.29 2.83
C ILE A 21 -20.35 27.12 2.97
N ASN A 22 -20.98 27.35 1.84
CA ASN A 22 -22.24 28.03 1.78
C ASN A 22 -23.32 27.06 1.30
N PHE A 23 -24.28 26.75 2.17
CA PHE A 23 -25.46 25.96 1.81
C PHE A 23 -26.61 26.89 1.51
N ASP A 24 -27.19 26.79 0.31
CA ASP A 24 -28.30 27.58 -0.10
C ASP A 24 -29.60 26.81 0.20
N LEU A 25 -30.30 27.22 1.23
CA LEU A 25 -31.54 26.56 1.66
C LEU A 25 -32.68 26.80 0.68
N SER A 26 -32.55 27.79 -0.20
CA SER A 26 -33.59 28.03 -1.20
C SER A 26 -33.46 27.13 -2.43
N THR A 27 -32.25 26.73 -2.76
CA THR A 27 -31.98 25.92 -3.98
C THR A 27 -31.61 24.47 -3.70
N GLY A 28 -31.06 24.17 -2.52
CA GLY A 28 -30.58 22.83 -2.21
C GLY A 28 -29.20 22.54 -2.76
N THR A 29 -28.42 23.59 -3.10
CA THR A 29 -27.08 23.47 -3.61
C THR A 29 -26.08 24.10 -2.64
N TRP A 30 -24.84 23.80 -2.82
CA TRP A 30 -23.85 24.35 -1.92
C TRP A 30 -22.53 24.65 -2.66
N UNK A 31 -21.67 25.52 -2.08
CA UNK A 31 -20.50 25.89 -2.61
C UNK A 31 -19.49 25.66 -1.63
N TYR A 32 -18.33 25.45 -2.00
CA TYR A 32 -17.16 25.15 -1.18
C TYR A 32 -15.99 26.01 -1.65
N HIS A 33 -15.52 26.87 -0.75
CA HIS A 33 -14.47 27.85 -1.04
C HIS A 33 -13.19 27.46 -0.32
N ASP A 34 -12.05 27.68 -0.97
CA ASP A 34 -10.75 27.47 -0.32
C ASP A 34 -10.43 28.61 0.65
N ARG A 35 -9.24 28.55 1.24
CA ARG A 35 -8.77 29.51 2.24
C ARG A 35 -8.74 30.95 1.70
N ASP A 36 -8.47 31.10 0.42
CA ASP A 36 -8.39 32.41 -0.23
C ASP A 36 -9.73 32.91 -0.73
N GLY A 37 -10.79 32.17 -0.50
CA GLY A 37 -12.14 32.56 -0.91
C GLY A 37 -12.51 32.15 -2.33
N TYR A 38 -11.66 31.38 -3.00
CA TYR A 38 -11.95 30.92 -4.34
C TYR A 38 -12.94 29.74 -4.30
N GLY A 39 -14.03 29.85 -5.08
CA GLY A 39 -15.04 28.82 -5.12
C GLY A 39 -14.60 27.61 -5.92
N VAL A 40 -14.19 26.56 -5.24
CA VAL A 40 -13.66 25.35 -5.87
C VAL A 40 -14.80 24.43 -6.32
N ILE A 41 -15.81 24.22 -5.47
CA ILE A 41 -17.00 23.45 -5.84
C ILE A 41 -18.16 24.42 -5.85
N ARG A 42 -18.88 24.47 -6.99
CA ARG A 42 -19.99 25.42 -7.17
C ARG A 42 -21.24 24.67 -7.56
N ASN A 43 -22.34 25.05 -6.91
CA ASN A 43 -23.70 24.52 -7.17
C ASN A 43 -23.74 22.99 -7.11
N ALA A 44 -23.09 22.42 -6.11
CA ALA A 44 -23.11 20.97 -5.88
C ALA A 44 -24.42 20.58 -5.21
N TYR A 45 -24.83 19.36 -5.47
CA TYR A 45 -26.03 18.77 -4.85
C TYR A 45 -25.79 17.29 -4.61
N THR A 46 -26.69 16.65 -3.88
CA THR A 46 -26.68 15.23 -3.61
C THR A 46 -27.86 14.57 -4.34
N LYS A 47 -27.64 13.38 -4.88
CA LYS A 47 -28.64 12.66 -5.65
C LYS A 47 -28.69 11.21 -5.18
N ILE A 48 -29.92 10.70 -4.97
CA ILE A 48 -30.11 9.28 -4.69
C ILE A 48 -30.93 8.69 -5.83
N ILE A 49 -30.53 7.49 -6.25
CA ILE A 49 -31.18 6.75 -7.33
C ILE A 49 -31.72 5.46 -6.75
N LEU A 50 -33.01 5.21 -6.96
CA LEU A 50 -33.66 3.99 -6.49
C LEU A 50 -33.56 2.88 -7.53
N ASN A 51 -33.81 1.65 -7.10
CA ASN A 51 -33.65 0.48 -7.98
C ASN A 51 -34.60 0.47 -9.18
N ASN A 52 -35.70 1.23 -9.12
CA ASN A 52 -36.64 1.38 -10.25
C ASN A 52 -36.20 2.46 -11.25
N GLY A 53 -35.05 3.07 -11.03
CA GLY A 53 -34.52 4.11 -11.93
C GLY A 53 -34.93 5.52 -11.59
N THR A 54 -35.92 5.70 -10.69
CA THR A 54 -36.30 7.06 -10.27
C THR A 54 -35.27 7.63 -9.33
N PHE A 55 -35.18 8.95 -9.27
CA PHE A 55 -34.17 9.61 -8.44
C PHE A 55 -34.77 10.80 -7.70
N LEU A 56 -34.08 11.21 -6.63
CA LEU A 56 -34.37 12.41 -5.87
C LEU A 56 -33.06 13.15 -5.61
N THR A 57 -33.08 14.47 -5.80
CA THR A 57 -31.94 15.32 -5.47
C THR A 57 -32.27 16.25 -4.32
N THR A 58 -31.25 16.87 -3.72
CA THR A 58 -31.44 17.90 -2.71
C THR A 58 -32.07 19.16 -3.32
N VAL A 59 -31.99 19.35 -4.64
CA VAL A 59 -32.68 20.44 -5.34
C VAL A 59 -34.18 20.17 -5.41
N ASP A 60 -34.58 18.93 -5.65
CA ASP A 60 -36.00 18.55 -5.76
C ASP A 60 -36.64 18.40 -4.38
N ALA A 61 -35.89 18.06 -3.36
CA ALA A 61 -36.39 17.91 -1.99
C ALA A 61 -36.46 19.30 -1.35
N LYS A 62 -37.62 19.94 -1.44
CA LYS A 62 -37.75 21.38 -1.22
C LYS A 62 -37.95 21.80 0.23
N TYR A 63 -38.22 20.86 1.14
CA TYR A 63 -38.36 21.18 2.55
C TYR A 63 -37.01 21.01 3.25
N ARG A 64 -36.34 22.14 3.51
CA ARG A 64 -34.95 22.16 3.94
C ARG A 64 -34.78 22.84 5.29
N LYS A 65 -33.97 22.23 6.14
CA LYS A 65 -33.59 22.79 7.44
C LYS A 65 -32.19 22.28 7.81
N PHE A 66 -31.59 22.86 8.85
CA PHE A 66 -30.32 22.39 9.35
C PHE A 66 -30.36 22.35 10.86
N THR A 67 -29.52 21.48 11.41
CA THR A 67 -29.30 21.36 12.86
C THR A 67 -27.81 21.28 13.14
N THR A 68 -27.41 21.80 14.29
CA THR A 68 -26.02 21.68 14.77
C THR A 68 -26.04 20.85 16.04
N ARG A 69 -24.97 20.07 16.22
CA ARG A 69 -24.76 19.31 17.44
C ARG A 69 -23.69 19.99 18.29
N GLN A 70 -23.70 19.73 19.60
CA GLN A 70 -22.63 20.18 20.49
C GLN A 70 -21.29 19.62 20.02
N PRO A 71 -20.21 20.39 20.19
CA PRO A 71 -18.90 19.88 19.85
C PRO A 71 -18.59 18.53 20.52
N SER A 72 -17.98 17.67 19.77
CA SER A 72 -17.63 16.32 20.23
C SER A 72 -16.20 16.00 19.76
N ASP A 73 -15.74 14.79 20.09
CA ASP A 73 -14.37 14.39 19.86
C ASP A 73 -14.36 12.98 19.28
N ASP A 74 -13.47 12.75 18.34
CA ASP A 74 -13.20 11.41 17.83
C ASP A 74 -11.69 11.25 17.62
N VAL A 75 -11.29 10.18 16.97
CA VAL A 75 -9.86 9.88 16.80
C VAL A 75 -9.13 10.95 15.96
N LEU A 76 -9.89 11.72 15.17
CA LEU A 76 -9.31 12.77 14.33
C LEU A 76 -9.30 14.14 15.03
N GLY A 77 -9.95 14.22 16.16
CA GLY A 77 -9.95 15.41 16.96
C GLY A 77 -11.33 15.97 17.27
N UNK A 78 -11.61 17.06 17.64
CA UNK A 78 -12.66 17.72 17.98
C UNK A 78 -13.32 18.22 16.78
N TYR A 79 -14.41 18.10 16.84
CA TYR A 79 -15.20 18.54 15.69
C TYR A 79 -16.59 19.03 16.13
N GLN A 80 -17.23 19.71 15.23
CA GLN A 80 -18.67 20.03 15.35
C GLN A 80 -19.40 19.49 14.14
N GLN A 81 -20.51 18.78 14.38
CA GLN A 81 -21.32 18.21 13.31
C GLN A 81 -22.49 19.11 12.98
N ILE A 82 -22.72 19.31 11.68
CA ILE A 82 -23.83 20.08 11.15
C ILE A 82 -24.55 19.18 10.16
N THR A 83 -25.90 19.13 10.27
CA THR A 83 -26.72 18.31 9.37
C THR A 83 -27.69 19.19 8.63
N PHE A 84 -27.65 19.07 7.30
CA PHE A 84 -28.60 19.75 6.41
C PHE A 84 -29.57 18.70 5.90
N SER A 85 -30.87 18.89 6.24
CA SER A 85 -31.93 17.93 5.88
C SER A 85 -32.73 18.48 4.70
N HIS A 86 -33.01 17.59 3.77
CA HIS A 86 -33.76 17.92 2.54
C HIS A 86 -34.88 16.88 2.41
N GLU A 87 -36.09 17.27 2.63
CA GLU A 87 -37.24 16.37 2.64
C GLU A 87 -38.13 16.60 1.42
N SER A 88 -38.46 15.51 0.75
CA SER A 88 -39.51 15.49 -0.26
C SER A 88 -40.77 14.92 0.38
N ARG A 89 -41.76 15.77 0.61
CA ARG A 89 -43.02 15.32 1.24
C ARG A 89 -43.86 14.46 0.31
N SER A 90 -43.84 14.74 -0.98
CA SER A 90 -44.55 13.96 -1.97
C SER A 90 -43.99 12.55 -2.12
N ARG A 91 -42.67 12.41 -2.07
CA ARG A 91 -42.01 11.10 -2.23
C ARG A 91 -41.74 10.42 -0.90
N LYS A 92 -41.93 11.11 0.23
CA LYS A 92 -41.69 10.62 1.57
C LYS A 92 -40.28 10.11 1.76
N LEU A 93 -39.31 10.88 1.25
CA LEU A 93 -37.86 10.59 1.36
C LEU A 93 -37.16 11.82 1.91
N LYS A 94 -36.11 11.58 2.67
CA LYS A 94 -35.32 12.64 3.28
C LYS A 94 -33.85 12.37 3.03
N ILE A 95 -33.10 13.37 2.55
CA ILE A 95 -31.69 13.33 2.34
C ILE A 95 -31.01 14.22 3.37
N ASN A 96 -30.14 13.64 4.18
CA ASN A 96 -29.39 14.36 5.20
C ASN A 96 -27.93 14.46 4.78
N LEU A 97 -27.41 15.68 4.77
CA LEU A 97 -25.99 15.92 4.52
C LEU A 97 -25.33 16.17 5.88
N HIS A 98 -24.42 15.28 6.27
CA HIS A 98 -23.74 15.37 7.57
C HIS A 98 -22.33 15.88 7.34
N LEU A 99 -21.98 17.00 8.00
CA LEU A 99 -20.65 17.57 7.93
C LEU A 99 -20.01 17.50 9.30
N LYS A 100 -18.79 16.94 9.37
CA LYS A 100 -17.95 17.07 10.55
C LYS A 100 -16.84 18.08 10.23
N CYS A 101 -16.85 19.18 10.94
CA CYS A 101 -15.87 20.26 10.77
C CYS A 101 -14.92 20.20 11.95
N TYR A 102 -13.69 19.80 11.68
CA TYR A 102 -12.67 19.64 12.72
C TYR A 102 -12.01 20.98 13.01
N PHE A 103 -11.85 21.29 14.30
CA PHE A 103 -11.34 22.61 14.70
C PHE A 103 -9.88 22.82 14.32
N ASP A 104 -9.10 21.75 14.36
CA ASP A 104 -7.66 21.86 14.13
C ASP A 104 -7.17 21.20 12.85
N GLN A 105 -8.08 20.88 11.91
CA GLN A 105 -7.70 20.17 10.70
C GLN A 105 -8.14 20.95 9.45
N PRO A 106 -7.36 20.88 8.37
CA PRO A 106 -7.70 21.60 7.14
C PRO A 106 -8.79 20.94 6.31
N TYR A 107 -9.20 19.71 6.66
CA TYR A 107 -10.20 18.97 5.91
C TYR A 107 -11.52 18.94 6.66
N LEU A 108 -12.59 18.73 5.90
CA LEU A 108 -13.88 18.41 6.49
C LEU A 108 -14.25 16.97 6.14
N VAL A 109 -15.16 16.39 6.91
CA VAL A 109 -15.68 15.05 6.66
C VAL A 109 -17.16 15.16 6.34
N PHE A 110 -17.57 14.48 5.27
CA PHE A 110 -18.93 14.60 4.71
C PHE A 110 -19.50 13.20 4.53
N SER A 111 -20.78 13.05 4.86
CA SER A 111 -21.52 11.82 4.57
C SER A 111 -22.98 12.14 4.27
N VAL A 112 -23.66 11.19 3.66
CA VAL A 112 -25.06 11.35 3.24
C VAL A 112 -25.88 10.27 3.93
N GLY A 113 -26.98 10.70 4.56
CA GLY A 113 -27.96 9.78 5.15
C GLY A 113 -29.25 9.83 4.35
N VAL A 114 -29.88 8.67 4.17
CA VAL A 114 -31.16 8.56 3.47
C VAL A 114 -32.16 7.96 4.44
N GLN A 115 -33.32 8.66 4.62
CA GLN A 115 -34.41 8.18 5.45
C GLN A 115 -35.66 7.97 4.59
N ASN A 116 -36.19 6.77 4.68
CA ASN A 116 -37.46 6.43 4.02
C ASN A 116 -38.61 6.69 4.98
N LEU A 117 -39.38 7.74 4.73
CA LEU A 117 -40.48 8.15 5.57
C LEU A 117 -41.80 7.50 5.15
N SER A 118 -41.75 6.65 4.12
CA SER A 118 -42.93 5.96 3.63
C SER A 118 -43.16 4.63 4.37
N PRO A 119 -44.36 4.07 4.30
CA PRO A 119 -44.61 2.75 4.89
C PRO A 119 -44.06 1.59 4.03
N LYS A 120 -43.59 1.88 2.83
CA LYS A 120 -43.05 0.86 1.92
C LYS A 120 -41.54 0.87 1.95
N GLN A 121 -40.97 -0.34 1.97
CA GLN A 121 -39.52 -0.52 1.83
C GLN A 121 -39.07 -0.10 0.43
N ILE A 122 -37.94 0.58 0.34
CA ILE A 122 -37.34 0.95 -0.93
C ILE A 122 -35.91 0.39 -1.00
N ARG A 123 -35.37 0.36 -2.21
CA ARG A 123 -34.00 -0.08 -2.43
C ARG A 123 -33.19 1.01 -3.14
N LEU A 124 -31.97 1.21 -2.67
CA LEU A 124 -31.06 2.21 -3.20
C LEU A 124 -30.14 1.58 -4.24
N SER A 125 -30.13 2.15 -5.43
CA SER A 125 -29.19 1.74 -6.49
C SER A 125 -27.89 2.51 -6.39
N GLN A 126 -27.96 3.82 -6.12
CA GLN A 126 -26.77 4.68 -6.16
C GLN A 126 -26.99 5.90 -5.27
N ILE A 127 -25.94 6.35 -4.62
CA ILE A 127 -25.90 7.64 -3.92
C ILE A 127 -24.77 8.44 -4.54
N ASP A 128 -25.09 9.57 -5.14
CA ASP A 128 -24.10 10.56 -5.54
C ASP A 128 -23.94 11.51 -4.35
N LEU A 129 -22.86 11.36 -3.62
CA LEU A 129 -22.63 12.20 -2.44
C LEU A 129 -22.46 13.66 -2.84
N ILE A 130 -21.70 13.88 -3.91
CA ILE A 130 -21.46 15.19 -4.49
C ILE A 130 -21.65 15.06 -6.00
N ASN A 131 -22.46 15.95 -6.56
CA ASN A 131 -22.71 15.94 -7.99
C ASN A 131 -22.85 17.39 -8.45
N THR A 132 -22.22 17.72 -9.57
CA THR A 132 -22.32 19.05 -10.16
C THR A 132 -22.89 19.01 -11.58
N SER A 133 -23.31 17.84 -12.06
CA SER A 133 -23.85 17.70 -13.41
C SER A 133 -25.13 18.49 -13.55
N PRO A 134 -25.39 19.15 -14.70
CA PRO A 134 -26.61 19.90 -14.88
C PRO A 134 -27.84 19.01 -14.78
N LEU A 135 -28.83 19.46 -14.00
CA LEU A 135 -30.08 18.71 -13.84
C LEU A 135 -31.01 18.82 -15.02
N THR A 136 -30.95 19.94 -15.74
CA THR A 136 -31.71 20.15 -16.99
C THR A 136 -30.83 20.91 -17.95
N GLN A 137 -31.12 20.74 -19.26
CA GLN A 137 -30.38 21.45 -20.29
C GLN A 137 -30.61 22.97 -20.27
N ALA A 138 -31.61 23.43 -19.53
CA ALA A 138 -32.01 24.84 -19.49
C ALA A 138 -31.60 25.56 -18.19
N SER A 139 -30.81 24.92 -17.30
CA SER A 139 -30.42 25.61 -16.08
C SER A 139 -29.30 26.61 -16.36
N GLU A 140 -29.62 27.89 -16.10
CA GLU A 140 -28.69 29.00 -16.34
C GLU A 140 -27.46 29.01 -15.42
N THR A 141 -27.49 28.19 -14.37
CA THR A 141 -26.39 28.11 -13.41
C THR A 141 -25.84 26.69 -13.41
N SER A 142 -24.86 26.44 -14.26
CA SER A 142 -24.18 25.18 -14.26
C SER A 142 -23.17 25.14 -13.11
N GLY A 143 -23.20 24.07 -12.34
CA GLY A 143 -22.22 23.80 -11.29
C GLY A 143 -20.93 23.27 -11.87
N GLY A 144 -19.92 23.10 -11.01
CA GLY A 144 -18.69 22.56 -11.48
C GLY A 144 -17.58 22.58 -10.44
N LEU A 145 -16.47 22.02 -10.85
CA LEU A 145 -15.22 22.02 -10.09
C LEU A 145 -14.24 22.96 -10.78
N TYR A 146 -13.74 23.96 -10.04
CA TYR A 146 -12.90 25.02 -10.57
C TYR A 146 -11.54 25.02 -9.87
N LEU A 147 -10.45 25.01 -10.65
CA LEU A 147 -9.08 25.06 -10.12
C LEU A 147 -8.24 26.16 -10.80
N SER A 148 -8.86 27.25 -11.20
CA SER A 148 -8.19 28.41 -11.81
C SER A 148 -7.48 28.07 -13.11
N GLY A 149 -8.14 27.36 -13.98
CA GLY A 149 -7.60 27.01 -15.30
C GLY A 149 -8.70 26.43 -16.18
N LYS A 150 -8.29 25.94 -17.34
CA LYS A 150 -9.22 25.28 -18.25
C LYS A 150 -9.34 23.79 -17.85
N PRO A 151 -10.51 23.18 -17.99
CA PRO A 151 -10.68 21.79 -17.59
C PRO A 151 -9.69 20.82 -18.22
N GLU A 152 -9.27 21.05 -19.47
CA GLU A 152 -8.35 20.15 -20.14
C GLU A 152 -6.94 20.20 -19.59
N SER A 153 -6.60 21.19 -18.75
CA SER A 153 -5.32 21.25 -18.07
C SER A 153 -5.33 20.63 -16.68
N TYR A 154 -6.49 20.22 -16.18
CA TYR A 154 -6.60 19.56 -14.89
C TYR A 154 -6.11 18.12 -15.00
N GLN A 155 -5.55 17.61 -13.93
CA GLN A 155 -5.15 16.21 -13.81
C GLN A 155 -5.86 15.59 -12.63
N LEU A 156 -6.28 14.35 -12.80
CA LEU A 156 -6.94 13.58 -11.73
C LEU A 156 -6.02 12.44 -11.33
N PHE A 157 -5.50 12.49 -10.12
CA PHE A 157 -4.68 11.44 -9.54
C PHE A 157 -5.59 10.55 -8.72
N LEU A 158 -5.53 9.23 -8.95
CA LEU A 158 -6.45 8.29 -8.33
C LEU A 158 -5.72 7.14 -7.70
N ASP A 159 -6.16 6.74 -6.52
CA ASP A 159 -5.85 5.42 -5.99
C ASP A 159 -7.04 4.52 -6.31
N THR A 160 -6.91 3.76 -7.36
CA THR A 160 -7.95 2.81 -7.73
C THR A 160 -7.74 1.49 -7.01
N UNK A 161 -8.70 0.97 -6.70
CA UNK A 161 -8.68 -0.19 -6.09
C UNK A 161 -7.96 -1.13 -7.00
N PRO A 162 -7.55 -2.16 -6.42
CA PRO A 162 -6.93 -3.17 -7.28
C PRO A 162 -7.91 -3.90 -8.19
N LEU A 163 -9.12 -3.43 -8.23
CA LEU A 163 -10.14 -3.98 -9.09
C LEU A 163 -9.87 -3.69 -10.57
N TYR A 164 -9.04 -2.70 -10.86
CA TYR A 164 -8.73 -2.31 -12.24
C TYR A 164 -7.35 -2.78 -12.62
N LYS A 165 -7.32 -3.69 -13.57
CA LYS A 165 -6.07 -4.19 -14.10
C LYS A 165 -5.37 -3.24 -15.06
N ASN A 166 -6.11 -2.34 -15.67
CA ASN A 166 -5.53 -1.49 -16.71
C ASN A 166 -5.46 -0.07 -16.19
N GLU A 167 -4.40 0.27 -15.70
CA GLU A 167 -3.83 1.32 -15.13
C GLU A 167 -3.95 2.58 -15.90
N ILE A 168 -5.04 3.22 -15.68
CA ILE A 168 -5.28 4.48 -16.37
C ILE A 168 -4.69 5.62 -15.58
N SER A 169 -4.55 5.44 -14.26
CA SER A 169 -3.99 6.50 -13.44
C SER A 169 -3.23 5.95 -12.25
N SER A 170 -2.39 6.80 -11.70
CA SER A 170 -1.64 6.49 -10.48
C SER A 170 -1.41 7.78 -9.71
N LEU A 171 -0.77 7.63 -8.57
CA LEU A 171 -0.28 8.78 -7.83
C LEU A 171 0.75 9.58 -8.61
N TYR A 172 1.31 8.99 -9.65
CA TYR A 172 2.41 9.59 -10.38
C TYR A 172 2.03 10.05 -11.78
N LYS A 173 0.86 9.66 -12.24
CA LYS A 173 0.35 10.16 -13.53
C LYS A 173 -1.13 10.49 -13.37
N GLY A 174 -1.48 11.73 -13.59
CA GLY A 174 -2.85 12.16 -13.61
C GLY A 174 -3.57 11.74 -14.88
N VAL A 175 -4.84 11.41 -14.74
CA VAL A 175 -5.73 11.24 -15.88
C VAL A 175 -6.09 12.63 -16.40
N GLU A 176 -5.96 12.84 -17.68
CA GLU A 176 -6.44 14.08 -18.29
C GLU A 176 -7.95 14.07 -18.35
N VAL A 177 -8.56 15.15 -17.89
CA VAL A 177 -10.00 15.30 -17.96
C VAL A 177 -10.38 15.59 -19.41
N ASN A 178 -11.32 14.84 -19.94
CA ASN A 178 -11.73 15.00 -21.32
C ASN A 178 -13.25 15.15 -21.42
N GLN A 179 -13.75 15.27 -22.64
CA GLN A 179 -15.18 15.45 -22.87
C GLN A 179 -15.98 14.17 -22.68
N ASN A 180 -15.32 13.03 -22.62
CA ASN A 180 -15.98 11.78 -22.37
C ASN A 180 -16.27 11.64 -20.87
N HIS A 181 -17.35 10.99 -20.59
CA HIS A 181 -17.86 10.79 -19.24
C HIS A 181 -17.25 9.49 -18.69
N ASP A 182 -16.17 9.60 -17.94
CA ASP A 182 -15.42 8.46 -17.43
C ASP A 182 -15.71 8.26 -15.94
N SER A 183 -15.80 7.00 -15.53
CA SER A 183 -15.98 6.61 -14.11
C SER A 183 -14.84 5.73 -13.66
N PHE A 184 -14.36 5.99 -12.44
CA PHE A 184 -13.24 5.25 -11.86
C PHE A 184 -13.58 4.86 -10.42
N PRO A 185 -13.54 3.58 -10.06
CA PRO A 185 -13.57 3.20 -8.65
C PRO A 185 -12.28 3.65 -7.97
N CYS A 186 -12.41 4.21 -6.77
CA CYS A 186 -11.22 4.74 -6.08
C CYS A 186 -11.47 4.87 -4.59
N TYR A 187 -10.40 4.78 -3.80
CA TYR A 187 -10.44 5.14 -2.39
C TYR A 187 -10.12 6.60 -2.17
N HIS A 188 -9.21 7.13 -2.97
CA HIS A 188 -8.63 8.45 -2.82
C HIS A 188 -8.40 9.03 -4.19
N GLY A 189 -8.63 10.32 -4.33
CA GLY A 189 -8.34 11.03 -5.55
C GLY A 189 -8.02 12.48 -5.28
N GLU A 190 -7.38 13.08 -6.26
CA GLU A 190 -7.06 14.51 -6.21
C GLU A 190 -7.17 15.10 -7.60
N PHE A 191 -7.99 16.12 -7.70
CA PHE A 191 -8.01 17.01 -8.86
C PHE A 191 -6.95 18.07 -8.65
N TYR A 192 -6.07 18.23 -9.63
CA TYR A 192 -4.90 19.10 -9.51
C TYR A 192 -4.68 19.90 -10.80
N HIS A 193 -4.39 21.19 -10.64
CA HIS A 193 -4.01 22.04 -11.75
C HIS A 193 -2.55 22.44 -11.58
N PRO A 194 -1.63 21.96 -12.45
CA PRO A 194 -0.21 22.12 -12.21
C PRO A 194 0.29 23.57 -12.15
N GLN A 195 -0.32 24.44 -12.94
CA GLN A 195 0.14 25.82 -13.03
C GLN A 195 -0.29 26.67 -11.84
N SER A 196 -1.56 26.54 -11.42
CA SER A 196 -2.05 27.28 -10.25
C SER A 196 -1.69 26.60 -8.93
N LYS A 197 -1.38 25.31 -8.96
CA LYS A 197 -1.17 24.45 -7.80
C LYS A 197 -2.43 24.33 -6.93
N LYS A 198 -3.57 24.69 -7.46
CA LYS A 198 -4.85 24.49 -6.77
C LYS A 198 -5.26 23.04 -6.91
N SER A 199 -5.87 22.51 -5.86
CA SER A 199 -6.30 21.11 -5.89
C SER A 199 -7.49 20.91 -4.97
N LEU A 200 -8.23 19.83 -5.26
CA LEU A 200 -9.21 19.28 -4.35
C LEU A 200 -8.91 17.81 -4.16
N SER A 201 -8.55 17.43 -2.94
CA SER A 201 -8.32 16.05 -2.56
C SER A 201 -9.57 15.49 -1.91
N PHE A 202 -9.89 14.24 -2.19
CA PHE A 202 -10.97 13.54 -1.53
C PHE A 202 -10.54 12.11 -1.22
N GLY A 203 -11.09 11.56 -0.15
CA GLY A 203 -10.76 10.19 0.21
C GLY A 203 -11.84 9.61 1.11
N PHE A 204 -12.09 8.32 0.98
CA PHE A 204 -13.09 7.63 1.75
C PHE A 204 -12.48 7.11 3.04
N LEU A 205 -12.97 7.61 4.15
CA LEU A 205 -12.47 7.27 5.48
C LEU A 205 -13.06 5.98 5.99
N THR A 206 -14.19 5.56 5.44
CA THR A 206 -14.83 4.30 5.76
C THR A 206 -15.09 3.52 4.48
N SER A 207 -15.14 2.20 4.59
CA SER A 207 -15.47 1.29 3.49
C SER A 207 -16.23 0.10 4.08
N GLN A 208 -17.36 0.41 4.72
CA GLN A 208 -18.14 -0.59 5.47
C GLN A 208 -19.13 -1.34 4.59
N LYS A 209 -19.69 -0.66 3.60
CA LYS A 209 -20.80 -1.22 2.82
C LYS A 209 -20.58 -1.15 1.32
N TRP A 210 -20.05 -0.03 0.80
CA TRP A 210 -20.09 0.24 -0.63
C TRP A 210 -18.77 0.70 -1.20
N TRP A 211 -18.54 0.34 -2.45
CA TRP A 211 -17.45 0.89 -3.23
C TRP A 211 -17.69 2.35 -3.52
N SER A 212 -16.62 3.07 -3.67
CA SER A 212 -16.62 4.48 -3.98
C SER A 212 -16.09 4.68 -5.39
N SER A 213 -16.66 5.64 -6.10
CA SER A 213 -16.25 5.94 -7.47
C SER A 213 -16.31 7.44 -7.71
N VAL A 214 -15.48 7.91 -8.63
CA VAL A 214 -15.53 9.26 -9.13
C VAL A 214 -15.87 9.21 -10.62
N GLN A 215 -16.79 10.09 -11.02
CA GLN A 215 -17.17 10.26 -12.41
C GLN A 215 -16.75 11.66 -12.84
N VAL A 216 -16.14 11.78 -14.00
CA VAL A 216 -15.58 13.06 -14.43
C VAL A 216 -15.66 13.22 -15.94
N GLY A 217 -16.04 14.42 -16.38
CA GLY A 217 -16.05 14.83 -17.75
C GLY A 217 -16.40 16.31 -17.81
N TYR A 218 -16.29 16.93 -18.96
CA TYR A 218 -16.75 18.29 -19.10
C TYR A 218 -17.44 18.49 -20.46
N LYS A 219 -18.51 19.29 -20.43
CA LYS A 219 -19.30 19.61 -21.60
C LYS A 219 -19.12 21.06 -22.02
N GLY A 220 -18.35 21.83 -21.26
CA GLY A 220 -18.09 23.21 -21.56
C GLY A 220 -19.25 24.16 -21.25
N GLN A 221 -20.12 23.76 -20.33
CA GLN A 221 -21.31 24.52 -20.00
C GLN A 221 -21.20 25.30 -18.68
N THR A 222 -20.00 25.27 -18.04
CA THR A 222 -19.81 26.03 -16.80
C THR A 222 -19.78 27.53 -17.06
N THR A 223 -20.32 28.30 -16.10
CA THR A 223 -20.19 29.75 -16.11
C THR A 223 -18.72 30.11 -15.83
N PRO A 224 -18.11 30.99 -16.65
CA PRO A 224 -16.71 31.37 -16.34
C PRO A 224 -16.61 32.05 -14.99
N ASP A 225 -15.49 31.84 -14.32
CA ASP A 225 -15.21 32.53 -13.04
C ASP A 225 -14.78 33.98 -13.31
N GLU A 226 -14.37 34.68 -12.27
CA GLU A 226 -13.99 36.08 -12.33
C GLU A 226 -12.85 36.37 -13.29
N ASN A 227 -12.03 35.37 -13.56
CA ASN A 227 -10.87 35.47 -14.46
C ASN A 227 -11.10 34.76 -15.82
N GLY A 228 -12.34 34.37 -16.10
CA GLY A 228 -12.68 33.68 -17.34
C GLY A 228 -12.36 32.20 -17.37
N ASN A 229 -11.98 31.61 -16.24
CA ASN A 229 -11.70 30.17 -16.15
C ASN A 229 -12.99 29.36 -16.13
N LEU A 230 -12.95 28.19 -16.76
CA LEU A 230 -14.06 27.26 -16.77
C LEU A 230 -13.79 26.08 -15.83
N GLY A 231 -14.86 25.47 -15.35
CA GLY A 231 -14.77 24.32 -14.46
C GLY A 231 -15.16 23.02 -15.15
N ILE A 232 -14.97 21.94 -14.43
CA ILE A 232 -15.45 20.62 -14.83
C ILE A 232 -16.94 20.57 -14.45
N ASP A 233 -17.82 20.46 -15.42
CA ASP A 233 -19.26 20.55 -15.23
C ASP A 233 -19.98 19.20 -15.15
N ASP A 234 -19.25 18.10 -15.26
CA ASP A 234 -19.83 16.76 -15.19
C ASP A 234 -18.98 15.92 -14.24
N TRP A 235 -19.19 16.16 -12.95
CA TRP A 235 -18.35 15.56 -11.90
C TRP A 235 -19.22 15.08 -10.76
N SER A 236 -18.98 13.85 -10.30
CA SER A 236 -19.66 13.31 -9.13
C SER A 236 -18.77 12.33 -8.38
N ILE A 237 -19.01 12.22 -7.08
CA ILE A 237 -18.46 11.16 -6.24
C ILE A 237 -19.65 10.34 -5.76
N TYR A 238 -19.62 9.02 -6.00
CA TYR A 238 -20.81 8.22 -5.79
C TYR A 238 -20.51 6.82 -5.27
N HIS A 239 -21.53 6.17 -4.73
CA HIS A 239 -21.53 4.75 -4.36
C HIS A 239 -22.52 3.98 -5.23
N ASN A 240 -22.11 2.82 -5.71
CA ASN A 240 -23.04 1.80 -6.15
C ASN A 240 -23.55 1.09 -4.90
N CYS A 241 -24.84 1.19 -4.63
CA CYS A 241 -25.43 0.69 -3.38
C CYS A 241 -25.93 -0.75 -3.47
N GLU A 242 -25.77 -1.41 -4.61
CA GLU A 242 -26.10 -2.82 -4.80
C GLU A 242 -27.56 -3.13 -4.40
N ASN A 243 -28.47 -2.20 -4.65
CA ASN A 243 -29.89 -2.32 -4.30
C ASN A 243 -30.10 -2.53 -2.80
N ALA A 244 -29.32 -1.84 -1.98
CA ALA A 244 -29.41 -1.93 -0.52
C ALA A 244 -30.79 -1.49 -0.03
N ILE A 245 -31.27 -2.20 0.98
CA ILE A 245 -32.58 -1.93 1.55
C ILE A 245 -32.55 -0.66 2.39
N CYS A 246 -33.48 0.25 2.12
CA CYS A 246 -33.76 1.41 2.97
C CYS A 246 -35.07 1.11 3.71
N PRO A 247 -35.01 0.78 5.00
CA PRO A 247 -36.18 0.27 5.71
C PRO A 247 -37.34 1.27 5.77
N SER A 248 -38.56 0.74 5.76
CA SER A 248 -39.74 1.57 5.88
C SER A 248 -39.88 2.18 7.27
N ASN A 249 -40.66 3.25 7.36
CA ASN A 249 -40.97 3.87 8.63
C ASN A 249 -42.15 3.19 9.32
N ASN A 250 -42.36 1.90 9.11
CA ASN A 250 -43.41 1.13 9.75
C ASN A 250 -43.01 0.78 11.18
N LEU A 251 -43.20 1.72 12.07
CA LEU A 251 -43.19 1.39 13.49
C LEU A 251 -44.53 0.84 13.87
N GLY A 252 -44.61 -0.45 13.80
CA GLY A 252 -45.48 -1.28 14.53
C GLY A 252 -46.92 -0.82 14.73
N SER A 253 -47.79 -1.24 13.84
CA SER A 253 -49.20 -1.36 14.13
C SER A 253 -49.52 -2.53 15.06
N ASN A 254 -48.51 -3.19 15.65
CA ASN A 254 -48.76 -4.38 16.46
C ASN A 254 -48.31 -4.28 17.91
N HIS A 255 -48.72 -3.21 18.62
CA HIS A 255 -48.79 -3.31 20.06
C HIS A 255 -49.95 -2.49 20.58
N SER A 256 -51.05 -3.18 20.68
CA SER A 256 -52.17 -2.74 21.46
C SER A 256 -51.75 -2.54 22.90
N GLY A 257 -51.87 -1.35 23.38
CA GLY A 257 -52.07 -1.14 24.80
C GLY A 257 -50.91 -0.66 25.65
N TYR A 258 -50.37 0.49 25.31
CA TYR A 258 -49.78 1.37 26.32
C TYR A 258 -49.79 2.80 25.80
N ARG A 259 -50.60 3.59 26.39
CA ARG A 259 -50.60 5.05 26.20
C ARG A 259 -49.37 5.63 26.92
N GLY A 260 -48.19 5.44 26.35
CA GLY A 260 -46.98 6.09 26.82
C GLY A 260 -46.53 7.12 25.77
N ARG A 261 -46.01 8.21 26.24
CA ARG A 261 -45.47 9.32 25.48
C ARG A 261 -44.81 8.85 24.20
N ARG A 262 -45.21 9.39 23.05
CA ARG A 262 -44.56 9.19 21.76
C ARG A 262 -43.08 9.56 21.87
N LYS A 263 -42.23 8.57 22.12
CA LYS A 263 -40.83 8.72 21.79
C LYS A 263 -40.82 8.85 20.27
N ASN A 264 -40.31 9.99 19.76
CA ASN A 264 -40.03 10.19 18.36
C ASN A 264 -39.19 9.04 17.87
N SER A 265 -39.82 8.07 17.25
CA SER A 265 -39.11 6.97 16.60
C SER A 265 -38.46 7.57 15.35
N ARG A 266 -37.18 7.79 15.43
CA ARG A 266 -36.41 8.24 14.29
C ARG A 266 -36.42 7.12 13.24
N ALA A 267 -36.87 7.45 12.04
CA ALA A 267 -36.78 6.54 10.91
C ALA A 267 -35.29 6.14 10.75
N THR A 268 -35.06 4.86 10.50
CA THR A 268 -33.71 4.35 10.33
C THR A 268 -33.02 5.03 9.17
N GLU A 269 -31.87 5.60 9.43
CA GLU A 269 -31.08 6.27 8.40
C GLU A 269 -30.08 5.30 7.80
N VAL A 270 -30.05 5.21 6.46
CA VAL A 270 -29.01 4.47 5.73
C VAL A 270 -27.94 5.48 5.33
N CYS A 271 -26.73 5.32 5.83
CA CYS A 271 -25.66 6.30 5.65
C CYS A 271 -24.65 5.82 4.60
N SER A 272 -24.18 6.78 3.81
CA SER A 272 -23.06 6.57 2.90
C SER A 272 -21.77 6.37 3.69
N GLU A 273 -20.71 6.00 2.98
CA GLU A 273 -19.38 6.08 3.55
C GLU A 273 -19.03 7.53 3.81
N SER A 274 -18.08 7.74 4.74
CA SER A 274 -17.59 9.09 5.06
C SER A 274 -16.44 9.44 4.14
N ILE A 275 -16.49 10.65 3.59
CA ILE A 275 -15.45 11.17 2.69
C ILE A 275 -14.86 12.43 3.33
N TYR A 276 -13.55 12.59 3.20
CA TYR A 276 -12.95 13.87 3.54
C TYR A 276 -12.68 14.68 2.27
N LEU A 277 -12.69 15.99 2.42
CA LEU A 277 -12.37 16.95 1.36
C LEU A 277 -11.29 17.88 1.89
N ASN A 278 -10.26 18.12 1.07
CA ASN A 278 -9.13 18.96 1.44
C ASN A 278 -8.61 19.70 0.22
N PHE A 279 -7.92 20.81 0.45
CA PHE A 279 -7.48 21.70 -0.63
C PHE A 279 -5.95 21.77 -0.72
N ASN A 280 -5.49 22.05 -1.93
CA ASN A 280 -4.17 22.61 -2.22
C ASN A 280 -3.04 21.78 -1.67
N GLN A 281 -3.13 20.48 -1.89
CA GLN A 281 -2.09 19.53 -1.50
C GLN A 281 -1.32 19.07 -2.74
N ASP A 282 -0.04 18.82 -2.54
CA ASP A 282 0.75 18.12 -3.54
C ASP A 282 0.23 16.67 -3.65
N PRO A 283 0.10 16.10 -4.86
CA PRO A 283 -0.52 14.78 -5.00
C PRO A 283 0.13 13.66 -4.18
N ALA A 284 1.46 13.64 -4.09
CA ALA A 284 2.13 12.61 -3.29
C ALA A 284 1.83 12.79 -1.81
N SER A 285 1.88 14.03 -1.32
CA SER A 285 1.56 14.34 0.08
C SER A 285 0.10 14.05 0.40
N SER A 286 -0.78 14.29 -0.56
CA SER A 286 -2.21 14.01 -0.40
C SER A 286 -2.45 12.53 -0.10
N PHE A 287 -1.81 11.64 -0.85
CA PHE A 287 -1.97 10.20 -0.62
C PHE A 287 -1.38 9.77 0.72
N GLU A 288 -0.21 10.32 1.08
CA GLU A 288 0.41 10.04 2.39
C GLU A 288 -0.51 10.46 3.54
N ASN A 289 -1.11 11.64 3.42
CA ASN A 289 -2.04 12.15 4.42
C ASN A 289 -3.26 11.23 4.55
N TYR A 290 -3.77 10.78 3.41
CA TYR A 290 -4.89 9.84 3.41
C TYR A 290 -4.52 8.52 4.09
N ALA A 291 -3.36 7.97 3.76
CA ALA A 291 -2.90 6.72 4.37
C ALA A 291 -2.77 6.88 5.89
N HIS A 292 -2.28 8.03 6.34
CA HIS A 292 -2.15 8.33 7.77
C HIS A 292 -3.53 8.39 8.46
N LEU A 293 -4.52 8.99 7.82
CA LEU A 293 -5.87 9.04 8.35
C LEU A 293 -6.49 7.64 8.45
N ILE A 294 -6.32 6.83 7.42
CA ILE A 294 -6.83 5.45 7.42
C ILE A 294 -6.16 4.65 8.53
N SER A 295 -4.87 4.84 8.73
CA SER A 295 -4.13 4.18 9.81
C SER A 295 -4.73 4.50 11.18
N LYS A 296 -5.02 5.77 11.43
CA LYS A 296 -5.63 6.20 12.70
C LYS A 296 -7.00 5.57 12.91
N LEU A 297 -7.80 5.55 11.84
CA LEU A 297 -9.17 5.03 11.93
C LEU A 297 -9.22 3.52 12.09
N SER A 298 -8.28 2.80 11.48
CA SER A 298 -8.27 1.33 11.53
C SER A 298 -7.86 0.78 12.90
N THR A 299 -7.11 1.55 13.69
CA THR A 299 -6.72 1.09 15.03
C THR A 299 -7.89 1.04 16.01
N LEU A 300 -9.02 1.68 15.70
CA LEU A 300 -10.17 1.71 16.57
C LEU A 300 -11.23 0.64 16.26
N GLY A 301 -11.15 0.04 15.08
CA GLY A 301 -12.19 -0.88 14.61
C GLY A 301 -12.15 -2.28 15.19
N HIS A 302 -11.05 -2.64 15.85
CA HIS A 302 -10.87 -3.98 16.40
C HIS A 302 -10.57 -3.89 17.87
N SER A 303 -11.04 -4.91 18.63
CA SER A 303 -11.03 -4.92 20.08
C SER A 303 -9.67 -4.54 20.67
N SER A 304 -9.72 -3.98 21.87
CA SER A 304 -8.56 -3.42 22.56
C SER A 304 -7.39 -4.39 22.74
N GLU A 305 -7.63 -5.67 22.49
CA GLU A 305 -6.58 -6.70 22.62
C GLU A 305 -5.66 -6.79 21.41
N SER A 306 -6.07 -6.28 20.27
CA SER A 306 -5.23 -6.26 19.07
C SER A 306 -4.38 -5.00 18.95
N LYS A 307 -4.43 -4.13 19.94
CA LYS A 307 -3.65 -2.88 19.95
C LYS A 307 -2.16 -3.07 20.14
N THR A 308 -1.72 -4.29 20.32
CA THR A 308 -0.29 -4.54 20.37
C THR A 308 0.28 -4.41 18.98
N SER A 309 0.81 -3.33 18.71
CA SER A 309 2.05 -3.04 18.02
C SER A 309 2.50 -4.03 16.92
N SER A 310 1.67 -4.99 16.47
CA SER A 310 2.12 -5.95 15.45
C SER A 310 2.38 -5.30 14.10
N ALA A 311 1.72 -4.17 13.84
CA ALA A 311 1.95 -3.41 12.61
C ALA A 311 3.27 -2.66 12.62
N LYS A 312 3.85 -2.43 13.80
CA LYS A 312 5.10 -1.68 13.93
C LYS A 312 6.35 -2.56 13.98
N ILE A 313 6.16 -3.87 14.16
CA ILE A 313 7.29 -4.79 14.16
C ILE A 313 7.55 -5.20 12.71
N PRO A 314 8.74 -4.93 12.18
CA PRO A 314 9.02 -5.30 10.80
C PRO A 314 8.85 -6.80 10.58
N LEU A 315 8.23 -7.15 9.49
CA LEU A 315 8.13 -8.54 9.08
C LEU A 315 9.48 -8.98 8.54
N GLY A 316 9.98 -10.11 9.00
CA GLY A 316 11.21 -10.66 8.48
C GLY A 316 11.03 -11.17 7.05
N SER A 317 12.12 -11.22 6.30
CA SER A 317 12.08 -11.72 4.93
C SER A 317 11.91 -13.23 4.89
N SER A 318 11.46 -13.73 3.74
CA SER A 318 11.11 -15.14 3.55
C SER A 318 11.94 -15.78 2.45
N TRP A 319 12.20 -17.07 2.59
CA TRP A 319 12.72 -17.90 1.52
C TRP A 319 11.61 -18.82 1.02
N ASN A 320 11.26 -18.71 -0.26
CA ASN A 320 10.21 -19.53 -0.86
C ASN A 320 10.85 -20.78 -1.46
N LEU A 321 10.55 -21.94 -0.88
CA LEU A 321 11.12 -23.20 -1.34
C LEU A 321 10.45 -23.72 -2.62
N GLN A 322 9.36 -23.13 -3.08
CA GLN A 322 8.62 -23.59 -4.23
C GLN A 322 8.88 -22.75 -5.47
N SER A 323 10.13 -22.42 -5.75
CA SER A 323 10.48 -21.50 -6.82
C SER A 323 10.17 -22.01 -8.23
N GLU A 324 9.99 -23.32 -8.42
CA GLU A 324 9.70 -23.89 -9.75
C GLU A 324 8.23 -23.84 -10.16
N THR A 325 7.39 -23.18 -9.43
CA THR A 325 5.97 -23.34 -9.60
C THR A 325 5.27 -22.13 -10.21
N SER A 326 5.89 -21.47 -11.16
CA SER A 326 5.13 -20.55 -12.00
C SER A 326 4.09 -21.34 -12.78
N HIS A 327 2.86 -20.98 -12.67
CA HIS A 327 1.72 -21.40 -13.51
C HIS A 327 1.23 -22.84 -13.46
N GLN A 328 2.04 -23.79 -13.04
CA GLN A 328 1.58 -25.18 -12.89
C GLN A 328 1.62 -25.64 -11.44
N GLY A 329 1.68 -24.71 -10.54
CA GLY A 329 2.14 -24.91 -9.18
C GLY A 329 1.30 -25.73 -8.24
N PHE A 330 0.10 -26.08 -8.63
CA PHE A 330 -0.73 -26.87 -7.72
C PHE A 330 -0.68 -28.37 -7.98
N GLN A 331 0.02 -28.77 -9.04
CA GLN A 331 0.05 -30.18 -9.43
C GLN A 331 1.34 -30.91 -9.07
N LYS A 332 2.37 -30.22 -8.59
CA LYS A 332 3.62 -30.92 -8.22
C LYS A 332 4.06 -30.53 -6.81
N THR A 333 3.46 -31.17 -5.85
CA THR A 333 3.91 -31.06 -4.46
C THR A 333 4.93 -32.15 -4.11
N SER A 334 5.75 -32.56 -5.05
CA SER A 334 6.84 -33.46 -4.72
C SER A 334 8.10 -32.69 -4.41
N ILE A 335 8.03 -31.80 -3.42
CA ILE A 335 9.26 -31.38 -2.77
C ILE A 335 9.72 -32.61 -1.99
N VAL A 336 10.79 -33.22 -2.49
CA VAL A 336 11.34 -34.41 -1.86
C VAL A 336 11.80 -34.03 -0.46
N LYS A 337 11.41 -34.82 0.54
CA LYS A 337 11.72 -34.60 1.95
C LYS A 337 13.21 -34.33 2.20
N LYS A 338 14.08 -34.96 1.41
CA LYS A 338 15.52 -34.76 1.51
C LYS A 338 15.96 -33.34 1.11
N ASP A 339 15.30 -32.77 0.10
CA ASP A 339 15.63 -31.44 -0.39
C ASP A 339 15.21 -30.37 0.61
N ILE A 340 14.07 -30.54 1.26
CA ILE A 340 13.63 -29.61 2.29
C ILE A 340 14.63 -29.58 3.44
N LYS A 341 15.07 -30.74 3.91
CA LYS A 341 16.02 -30.84 5.00
C LYS A 341 17.36 -30.18 4.63
N ARG A 342 17.85 -30.45 3.42
CA ARG A 342 19.09 -29.85 2.94
C ARG A 342 18.98 -28.31 2.93
N LYS A 343 17.87 -27.78 2.46
CA LYS A 343 17.65 -26.33 2.40
C LYS A 343 17.54 -25.71 3.79
N ILE A 344 16.83 -26.38 4.71
CA ILE A 344 16.74 -25.90 6.09
C ILE A 344 18.12 -25.89 6.74
N ASP A 345 18.92 -26.94 6.55
CA ASP A 345 20.27 -27.00 7.09
C ASP A 345 21.15 -25.88 6.50
N PHE A 346 20.97 -25.60 5.21
CA PHE A 346 21.73 -24.52 4.54
C PHE A 346 21.43 -23.18 5.18
N ILE A 347 20.13 -22.80 5.25
CA ILE A 347 19.80 -21.47 5.78
C ILE A 347 20.16 -21.35 7.27
N SER A 348 20.03 -22.45 8.02
CA SER A 348 20.41 -22.45 9.42
C SER A 348 21.90 -22.20 9.57
N SER A 349 22.73 -22.87 8.77
CA SER A 349 24.17 -22.68 8.83
C SER A 349 24.59 -21.27 8.41
N GLN A 350 23.91 -20.69 7.41
CA GLN A 350 24.17 -19.31 7.00
C GLN A 350 23.88 -18.34 8.15
N LYS A 351 22.74 -18.51 8.82
CA LYS A 351 22.37 -17.63 9.92
C LYS A 351 23.29 -17.78 11.12
N GLN A 352 23.77 -18.99 11.41
CA GLN A 352 24.75 -19.22 12.47
C GLN A 352 26.07 -18.51 12.16
N ALA A 353 26.42 -18.40 10.89
CA ALA A 353 27.62 -17.68 10.48
C ALA A 353 27.43 -16.17 10.41
N GLY A 354 26.22 -15.69 10.70
CA GLY A 354 25.91 -14.26 10.65
C GLY A 354 25.45 -13.73 9.30
N TYR A 355 25.12 -14.63 8.38
CA TYR A 355 24.67 -14.27 7.04
C TYR A 355 23.18 -14.43 6.92
N LEU A 356 22.57 -13.68 6.01
CA LEU A 356 21.13 -13.75 5.70
C LEU A 356 20.25 -13.60 6.95
N ASP A 357 20.65 -12.71 7.85
CA ASP A 357 19.98 -12.54 9.15
C ASP A 357 18.51 -12.17 9.05
N ASP A 358 18.13 -11.42 8.00
CA ASP A 358 16.74 -11.00 7.85
C ASP A 358 15.81 -12.11 7.35
N VAL A 359 16.37 -13.23 6.89
CA VAL A 359 15.54 -14.37 6.49
C VAL A 359 15.04 -15.04 7.76
N GLU A 360 13.79 -14.82 8.06
CA GLU A 360 13.13 -15.29 9.28
C GLU A 360 12.17 -16.42 8.98
N TYR A 361 11.56 -16.41 7.80
CA TYR A 361 10.51 -17.34 7.41
C TYR A 361 10.95 -18.21 6.25
N VAL A 362 10.49 -19.45 6.26
CA VAL A 362 10.61 -20.36 5.11
C VAL A 362 9.19 -20.68 4.65
N GLN A 363 8.87 -20.35 3.40
CA GLN A 363 7.56 -20.64 2.84
C GLN A 363 7.53 -22.06 2.28
N LEU A 364 6.75 -22.91 2.91
CA LEU A 364 6.75 -24.34 2.64
C LEU A 364 5.77 -24.76 1.55
N ALA A 365 4.70 -24.01 1.35
CA ALA A 365 3.66 -24.39 0.40
C ALA A 365 2.86 -23.19 -0.07
N SER A 366 2.22 -23.34 -1.22
CA SER A 366 1.28 -22.37 -1.78
C SER A 366 0.06 -23.13 -2.26
N LEU A 367 -1.10 -22.84 -1.66
CA LEU A 367 -2.30 -23.64 -1.86
C LEU A 367 -3.50 -22.77 -2.23
N PRO A 368 -4.32 -23.18 -3.20
CA PRO A 368 -5.57 -22.47 -3.44
C PRO A 368 -6.58 -22.72 -2.34
N SER A 369 -6.64 -23.96 -1.83
CA SER A 369 -7.46 -24.34 -0.68
C SER A 369 -6.94 -25.66 -0.14
N LEU A 370 -6.91 -25.76 1.19
CA LEU A 370 -6.46 -27.01 1.83
C LEU A 370 -7.51 -28.11 1.79
N PHE A 371 -8.78 -27.74 1.79
CA PHE A 371 -9.86 -28.72 1.89
C PHE A 371 -10.78 -28.63 0.68
N ALA A 372 -10.17 -28.60 -0.48
CA ALA A 372 -10.94 -28.50 -1.73
C ALA A 372 -11.66 -29.81 -2.08
N ASN A 373 -12.05 -30.54 -1.14
CA ASN A 373 -12.80 -31.81 -1.18
C ASN A 373 -11.95 -33.01 -0.86
N ASP A 374 -12.58 -33.93 -0.18
CA ASP A 374 -11.99 -35.20 0.26
C ASP A 374 -11.57 -36.12 -0.91
N ASP A 375 -11.90 -35.75 -2.14
CA ASP A 375 -11.66 -36.60 -3.31
C ASP A 375 -10.55 -36.15 -4.24
N MET A 376 -9.72 -35.13 -3.86
CA MET A 376 -8.61 -34.76 -4.70
C MET A 376 -7.48 -35.77 -4.57
N SER A 377 -7.53 -36.81 -5.39
CA SER A 377 -6.40 -37.70 -5.56
C SER A 377 -5.55 -37.23 -6.72
N PHE A 378 -4.29 -36.96 -6.41
CA PHE A 378 -3.33 -36.48 -7.41
C PHE A 378 -2.83 -37.57 -8.34
N ASP A 379 -3.16 -38.82 -8.09
CA ASP A 379 -2.74 -39.93 -8.94
C ASP A 379 -3.88 -40.82 -9.32
N LYS A 380 -3.99 -41.01 -10.62
CA LYS A 380 -4.78 -42.08 -11.15
C LYS A 380 -4.06 -43.39 -10.79
N GLU A 381 -4.63 -44.13 -9.83
CA GLU A 381 -4.23 -45.12 -9.13
C GLU A 381 -4.17 -46.49 -9.57
N PRO A 382 -3.42 -47.36 -9.11
CA PRO A 382 -3.54 -48.78 -9.41
C PRO A 382 -4.67 -49.39 -8.58
N LYS A 383 -5.40 -50.12 -9.29
CA LYS A 383 -6.61 -50.79 -8.79
C LYS A 383 -6.33 -51.95 -7.87
N ASN A 384 -5.64 -51.83 -6.82
CA ASN A 384 -5.61 -52.85 -5.77
C ASN A 384 -4.73 -52.45 -4.63
N ASN A 385 -5.29 -51.85 -3.61
CA ASN A 385 -4.64 -51.94 -2.31
C ASN A 385 -5.53 -51.53 -1.17
N LYS A 386 -5.45 -52.29 -0.11
CA LYS A 386 -6.19 -52.12 1.12
C LYS A 386 -5.59 -51.06 2.04
N ASP A 387 -4.64 -50.31 1.55
CA ASP A 387 -4.04 -49.24 2.35
C ASP A 387 -4.81 -47.94 2.10
N VAL A 388 -5.18 -47.28 3.19
CA VAL A 388 -5.82 -45.98 3.14
C VAL A 388 -4.85 -44.98 2.51
N LYS A 389 -5.12 -44.62 1.26
CA LYS A 389 -4.33 -43.58 0.62
C LYS A 389 -4.71 -42.26 1.22
N LEU A 390 -3.70 -41.61 1.80
CA LEU A 390 -3.87 -40.24 2.27
C LEU A 390 -4.20 -39.36 1.09
N THR A 391 -5.15 -38.48 1.27
CA THR A 391 -5.43 -37.45 0.27
C THR A 391 -4.20 -36.52 0.10
N ALA A 392 -4.14 -35.78 -0.99
CA ALA A 392 -3.06 -34.82 -1.20
C ALA A 392 -2.98 -33.83 -0.03
N ASN A 393 -4.14 -33.46 0.50
CA ASN A 393 -4.19 -32.57 1.67
C ASN A 393 -3.63 -33.24 2.91
N ASP A 394 -3.93 -34.52 3.12
CA ASP A 394 -3.38 -35.25 4.26
C ASP A 394 -1.87 -35.40 4.16
N GLN A 395 -1.36 -35.66 2.94
CA GLN A 395 0.07 -35.73 2.71
C GLN A 395 0.75 -34.40 3.00
N LEU A 396 0.14 -33.29 2.56
CA LEU A 396 0.67 -31.96 2.83
C LEU A 396 0.65 -31.66 4.33
N LEU A 397 -0.46 -31.93 5.00
CA LEU A 397 -0.56 -31.70 6.45
C LEU A 397 0.46 -32.54 7.21
N ALA A 398 0.69 -33.78 6.77
CA ALA A 398 1.72 -34.64 7.38
C ALA A 398 3.11 -34.04 7.16
N MET A 399 3.41 -33.55 5.96
CA MET A 399 4.68 -32.89 5.67
C MET A 399 4.86 -31.66 6.54
N LEU A 400 3.85 -30.83 6.67
CA LEU A 400 3.91 -29.63 7.50
C LEU A 400 4.15 -29.98 8.97
N LYS A 401 3.42 -30.97 9.49
CA LYS A 401 3.57 -31.42 10.88
C LYS A 401 4.99 -31.92 11.19
N ASN A 402 5.66 -32.49 10.19
CA ASN A 402 7.01 -32.99 10.36
C ASN A 402 8.07 -31.88 10.17
N THR A 403 7.83 -30.96 9.24
CA THR A 403 8.84 -29.98 8.83
C THR A 403 8.84 -28.74 9.75
N VAL A 404 7.68 -28.25 10.17
CA VAL A 404 7.61 -27.02 10.97
C VAL A 404 8.38 -27.14 12.29
N PRO A 405 8.28 -28.27 13.03
CA PRO A 405 9.11 -28.39 14.23
C PRO A 405 10.61 -28.33 13.95
N GLU A 406 11.08 -28.87 12.82
CA GLU A 406 12.49 -28.76 12.42
C GLU A 406 12.90 -27.30 12.21
N LEU A 407 12.06 -26.53 11.56
CA LEU A 407 12.29 -25.09 11.38
C LEU A 407 12.39 -24.38 12.73
N HIS A 408 11.45 -24.64 13.61
CA HIS A 408 11.42 -24.00 14.94
C HIS A 408 12.67 -24.36 15.73
N GLU A 409 13.12 -25.60 15.65
CA GLU A 409 14.32 -26.06 16.32
C GLU A 409 15.56 -25.29 15.84
N LYS A 410 15.56 -24.88 14.58
CA LYS A 410 16.66 -24.12 13.97
C LYS A 410 16.49 -22.59 14.13
N GLY A 411 15.47 -22.15 14.87
CA GLY A 411 15.20 -20.73 15.06
C GLY A 411 14.51 -20.04 13.89
N LEU A 412 13.96 -20.82 12.97
CA LEU A 412 13.25 -20.30 11.79
C LEU A 412 11.74 -20.44 11.98
N LYS A 413 10.99 -19.72 11.20
CA LYS A 413 9.53 -19.75 11.22
C LYS A 413 9.00 -20.24 9.88
N ALA A 414 7.78 -20.78 9.92
CA ALA A 414 7.16 -21.36 8.73
C ALA A 414 6.06 -20.45 8.21
N SER A 415 6.03 -20.24 6.90
CA SER A 415 4.94 -19.54 6.25
C SER A 415 4.31 -20.41 5.19
N LEU A 416 3.09 -20.04 4.83
CA LEU A 416 2.28 -20.77 3.87
C LEU A 416 1.33 -19.78 3.21
N ARG A 417 1.12 -19.95 1.90
CA ARG A 417 0.18 -19.16 1.13
C ARG A 417 -1.06 -19.99 0.84
N PHE A 418 -2.26 -19.40 1.05
CA PHE A 418 -3.48 -20.09 0.65
C PHE A 418 -4.63 -19.11 0.43
N SER A 419 -5.69 -19.60 -0.22
CA SER A 419 -6.88 -18.83 -0.56
C SER A 419 -8.05 -19.36 0.26
N PRO A 420 -8.37 -18.74 1.40
CA PRO A 420 -9.37 -19.30 2.32
C PRO A 420 -10.81 -19.18 1.80
N PHE A 421 -11.07 -18.29 0.84
CA PHE A 421 -12.43 -17.98 0.41
C PHE A 421 -12.82 -18.71 -0.87
N CYS A 422 -12.04 -19.69 -1.32
CA CYS A 422 -12.38 -20.46 -2.50
C CYS A 422 -12.08 -21.94 -2.30
N LEU A 423 -12.76 -22.75 -3.10
CA LEU A 423 -12.54 -24.20 -3.16
C LEU A 423 -12.19 -24.57 -4.60
N LEU A 424 -11.29 -25.53 -4.77
CA LEU A 424 -11.02 -26.05 -6.11
C LEU A 424 -12.21 -26.87 -6.59
N ALA A 425 -12.61 -26.67 -7.84
CA ALA A 425 -13.65 -27.47 -8.45
C ALA A 425 -13.05 -28.80 -8.92
N SER A 426 -13.52 -29.90 -8.39
CA SER A 426 -13.24 -31.20 -8.94
C SER A 426 -14.54 -31.76 -9.50
N ASP A 427 -14.44 -32.60 -10.54
CA ASP A 427 -15.59 -33.03 -11.35
C ASP A 427 -16.71 -33.73 -10.57
N LYS A 428 -16.44 -34.23 -9.36
CA LYS A 428 -17.41 -35.01 -8.62
C LYS A 428 -17.97 -34.35 -7.37
N SER A 429 -17.45 -33.14 -7.02
CA SER A 429 -17.77 -32.54 -5.75
C SER A 429 -18.61 -31.28 -5.86
N THR A 430 -18.83 -30.80 -7.07
CA THR A 430 -19.68 -29.64 -7.31
C THR A 430 -21.12 -29.86 -6.84
N ASN A 431 -21.57 -31.09 -6.80
CA ASN A 431 -22.97 -31.41 -6.41
C ASN A 431 -23.19 -31.37 -4.89
N LYS A 432 -22.13 -31.51 -4.08
CA LYS A 432 -22.25 -31.49 -2.62
C LYS A 432 -21.91 -30.14 -2.00
N ALA A 433 -21.26 -29.26 -2.74
CA ALA A 433 -20.79 -27.99 -2.25
C ALA A 433 -21.61 -26.80 -2.75
N ASP A 434 -22.65 -27.04 -3.55
CA ASP A 434 -23.45 -25.96 -4.16
C ASP A 434 -24.05 -25.00 -3.13
N ASP A 435 -24.43 -25.54 -1.94
CA ASP A 435 -25.00 -24.72 -0.88
C ASP A 435 -23.95 -23.80 -0.20
N LEU A 436 -22.67 -24.04 -0.44
CA LEU A 436 -21.58 -23.27 0.15
C LEU A 436 -21.05 -22.18 -0.78
N LEU A 437 -21.42 -22.22 -2.05
CA LEU A 437 -20.76 -21.42 -3.07
C LEU A 437 -21.65 -20.30 -3.60
N LEU A 438 -21.00 -19.22 -4.03
CA LEU A 438 -21.66 -18.15 -4.78
C LEU A 438 -22.06 -18.68 -6.16
N THR A 439 -23.13 -18.11 -6.70
CA THR A 439 -23.64 -18.49 -8.01
C THR A 439 -23.41 -17.35 -9.01
N UNK A 440 -22.90 -17.50 -9.95
CA UNK A 440 -22.67 -16.69 -10.88
C UNK A 440 -23.81 -16.58 -11.61
N GLU A 441 -24.34 -15.62 -11.82
CA GLU A 441 -25.70 -15.38 -12.33
C GLU A 441 -25.90 -15.68 -13.83
N ARG A 442 -24.94 -15.26 -14.65
CA ARG A 442 -25.12 -15.42 -16.10
C ARG A 442 -24.97 -16.84 -16.59
N GLN A 443 -24.20 -17.64 -15.87
CA GLN A 443 -23.89 -19.00 -16.31
C GLN A 443 -24.60 -20.07 -15.50
N ARG A 444 -25.31 -19.69 -14.46
CA ARG A 444 -25.95 -20.58 -13.48
C ARG A 444 -24.99 -21.65 -12.95
N LYS A 445 -23.72 -21.28 -12.83
CA LYS A 445 -22.66 -22.14 -12.34
C LYS A 445 -22.15 -21.63 -11.01
N THR A 446 -21.58 -22.54 -10.22
CA THR A 446 -20.96 -22.19 -8.94
C THR A 446 -19.45 -22.14 -9.05
N THR A 447 -18.87 -22.32 -10.24
CA THR A 447 -17.41 -22.32 -10.44
C THR A 447 -17.01 -21.33 -11.53
N LEU A 448 -15.80 -20.84 -11.41
CA LEU A 448 -15.21 -19.92 -12.39
C LEU A 448 -13.74 -20.26 -12.59
N PHE A 449 -13.18 -19.85 -13.72
CA PHE A 449 -11.75 -20.02 -13.99
C PHE A 449 -10.97 -18.82 -13.51
N LEU A 450 -9.91 -19.11 -12.76
CA LEU A 450 -8.99 -18.04 -12.32
C LEU A 450 -8.16 -17.57 -13.53
N PRO A 451 -8.09 -16.25 -13.73
CA PRO A 451 -7.30 -15.73 -14.86
C PRO A 451 -5.85 -16.17 -14.79
N GLY A 452 -5.34 -16.66 -15.91
CA GLY A 452 -3.94 -17.03 -16.08
C GLY A 452 -3.49 -18.34 -15.48
N SER A 453 -4.31 -18.99 -14.66
CA SER A 453 -3.92 -20.23 -13.99
C SER A 453 -4.51 -21.48 -14.59
N GLY A 454 -5.63 -21.35 -15.31
CA GLY A 454 -6.37 -22.49 -15.79
C GLY A 454 -7.12 -23.28 -14.70
N LEU A 455 -7.08 -22.80 -13.47
CA LEU A 455 -7.76 -23.46 -12.34
C LEU A 455 -9.21 -23.05 -12.29
N GLU A 456 -10.07 -24.03 -12.08
CA GLU A 456 -11.49 -23.80 -11.85
C GLU A 456 -11.76 -23.85 -10.35
N VAL A 457 -12.39 -22.79 -9.82
CA VAL A 457 -12.65 -22.65 -8.38
C VAL A 457 -14.10 -22.25 -8.15
N GLY A 458 -14.61 -22.60 -6.97
CA GLY A 458 -15.86 -22.07 -6.45
C GLY A 458 -15.55 -21.09 -5.34
N LEU A 459 -16.28 -19.97 -5.31
CA LEU A 459 -16.10 -18.98 -4.26
C LEU A 459 -17.07 -19.24 -3.13
N LEU A 460 -16.57 -19.24 -1.89
CA LEU A 460 -17.40 -19.49 -0.72
C LEU A 460 -18.43 -18.39 -0.53
N ASP A 461 -19.66 -18.78 -0.23
CA ASP A 461 -20.69 -17.84 0.19
C ASP A 461 -20.48 -17.53 1.67
N LEU A 462 -19.83 -16.42 1.94
CA LEU A 462 -19.44 -16.03 3.30
C LEU A 462 -20.63 -15.59 4.16
N SER A 463 -21.83 -15.50 3.58
CA SER A 463 -23.05 -15.30 4.35
C SER A 463 -23.59 -16.61 4.95
N GLN A 464 -23.04 -17.77 4.54
CA GLN A 464 -23.48 -19.08 5.04
C GLN A 464 -22.64 -19.50 6.24
N PRO A 465 -23.26 -19.93 7.33
CA PRO A 465 -22.48 -20.43 8.48
C PRO A 465 -21.61 -21.64 8.16
N THR A 466 -22.04 -22.48 7.22
CA THR A 466 -21.25 -23.66 6.81
C THR A 466 -19.95 -23.26 6.11
N ALA A 467 -19.98 -22.20 5.32
CA ALA A 467 -18.75 -21.67 4.70
C ALA A 467 -17.78 -21.17 5.79
N GLY A 468 -18.31 -20.54 6.81
CA GLY A 468 -17.49 -20.09 7.95
C GLY A 468 -16.86 -21.26 8.68
N GLU A 469 -17.57 -22.34 8.84
CA GLU A 469 -17.05 -23.54 9.50
C GLU A 469 -15.92 -24.17 8.67
N LYS A 470 -16.02 -24.15 7.35
CA LYS A 470 -14.93 -24.61 6.47
C LYS A 470 -13.65 -23.79 6.70
N ILE A 471 -13.78 -22.48 6.76
CA ILE A 471 -12.64 -21.60 7.01
C ILE A 471 -12.04 -21.87 8.38
N ARG A 472 -12.89 -22.05 9.40
CA ARG A 472 -12.43 -22.33 10.76
C ARG A 472 -11.63 -23.63 10.83
N GLN A 473 -12.11 -24.68 10.17
CA GLN A 473 -11.42 -25.96 10.13
C GLN A 473 -10.05 -25.85 9.46
N GLN A 474 -9.97 -25.12 8.34
CA GLN A 474 -8.70 -24.91 7.64
C GLN A 474 -7.69 -24.19 8.53
N ILE A 475 -8.13 -23.13 9.19
CA ILE A 475 -7.24 -22.34 10.03
C ILE A 475 -6.75 -23.17 11.22
N GLN A 476 -7.64 -23.92 11.86
CA GLN A 476 -7.28 -24.75 13.00
C GLN A 476 -6.24 -25.81 12.60
N SER A 477 -6.41 -26.41 11.42
CA SER A 477 -5.43 -27.39 10.93
C SER A 477 -4.06 -26.75 10.72
N LEU A 478 -4.03 -25.56 10.12
CA LEU A 478 -2.76 -24.90 9.81
C LEU A 478 -2.08 -24.33 11.07
N VAL A 479 -2.84 -23.68 11.93
CA VAL A 479 -2.26 -22.94 13.05
C VAL A 479 -2.10 -23.83 14.28
N ASP A 480 -3.12 -24.60 14.67
CA ASP A 480 -3.05 -25.47 15.84
C ASP A 480 -2.28 -26.77 15.57
N ASP A 481 -2.61 -27.46 14.49
CA ASP A 481 -2.03 -28.77 14.22
C ASP A 481 -0.64 -28.68 13.61
N CYS A 482 -0.46 -27.79 12.60
CA CYS A 482 0.80 -27.66 11.87
C CYS A 482 1.71 -26.58 12.45
N ARG A 483 1.18 -25.68 13.27
CA ARG A 483 1.92 -24.60 13.93
C ARG A 483 2.59 -23.61 12.97
N ILE A 484 1.90 -23.29 11.90
CA ILE A 484 2.37 -22.29 10.94
C ILE A 484 2.45 -20.93 11.64
N ASP A 485 3.49 -20.17 11.36
CA ASP A 485 3.75 -18.87 12.00
C ASP A 485 3.24 -17.69 11.19
N CYS A 486 3.09 -17.85 9.88
CA CYS A 486 2.68 -16.76 9.00
C CYS A 486 1.85 -17.32 7.85
N LEU A 487 0.70 -16.69 7.60
CA LEU A 487 -0.18 -17.07 6.51
C LEU A 487 -0.27 -15.91 5.51
N TYR A 488 0.06 -16.22 4.26
CA TYR A 488 -0.18 -15.32 3.13
C TYR A 488 -1.56 -15.62 2.59
N ILE A 489 -2.45 -14.66 2.71
CA ILE A 489 -3.88 -14.84 2.41
C ILE A 489 -4.17 -14.22 1.05
N ASP A 490 -4.40 -15.07 0.05
CA ASP A 490 -4.71 -14.62 -1.31
C ASP A 490 -6.21 -14.49 -1.48
N VAL A 491 -6.68 -13.26 -1.63
CA VAL A 491 -8.10 -12.96 -1.80
C VAL A 491 -8.45 -12.55 -3.23
N LEU A 492 -7.52 -12.73 -4.18
CA LEU A 492 -7.72 -12.29 -5.56
C LEU A 492 -9.01 -12.83 -6.19
N PRO A 493 -9.36 -14.12 -6.03
CA PRO A 493 -10.60 -14.59 -6.65
C PRO A 493 -11.84 -13.84 -6.16
N TYR A 494 -11.86 -13.48 -4.88
CA TYR A 494 -12.98 -12.73 -4.30
C TYR A 494 -12.97 -11.29 -4.77
N VAL A 495 -11.78 -10.69 -4.90
CA VAL A 495 -11.64 -9.31 -5.35
C VAL A 495 -12.08 -9.18 -6.81
N GLN A 496 -11.67 -10.11 -7.67
CA GLN A 496 -12.05 -10.08 -9.07
C GLN A 496 -13.45 -10.62 -9.33
N GLY A 497 -14.03 -11.30 -8.35
CA GLY A 497 -15.38 -11.81 -8.44
C GLY A 497 -16.41 -10.86 -7.86
N PRO A 498 -16.97 -11.17 -6.68
CA PRO A 498 -18.10 -10.39 -6.16
C PRO A 498 -17.75 -8.96 -5.77
N LEU A 499 -16.50 -8.67 -5.39
CA LEU A 499 -16.15 -7.28 -5.07
C LEU A 499 -16.13 -6.40 -6.31
N LYS A 500 -15.58 -6.91 -7.41
CA LYS A 500 -15.50 -6.15 -8.65
C LYS A 500 -16.86 -6.03 -9.35
N SER A 501 -17.61 -7.13 -9.40
CA SER A 501 -18.85 -7.22 -10.15
C SER A 501 -19.93 -7.89 -9.30
N PRO A 502 -20.43 -7.19 -8.25
CA PRO A 502 -21.41 -7.84 -7.36
C PRO A 502 -22.68 -8.24 -8.07
N GLU A 503 -23.03 -7.56 -9.15
CA GLU A 503 -24.22 -7.87 -9.94
C GLU A 503 -24.15 -9.22 -10.66
N ASN A 504 -22.96 -9.80 -10.78
CA ASN A 504 -22.76 -11.07 -11.45
C ASN A 504 -22.82 -12.27 -10.51
N PHE A 505 -23.01 -12.03 -9.21
CA PHE A 505 -22.98 -13.09 -8.20
C PHE A 505 -24.20 -13.02 -7.30
N THR A 506 -24.57 -14.16 -6.77
CA THR A 506 -25.69 -14.28 -5.81
C THR A 506 -25.21 -15.01 -4.57
N TRP A 507 -25.60 -14.52 -3.41
CA TRP A 507 -25.33 -15.17 -2.13
C TRP A 507 -26.62 -15.24 -1.31
N ASN A 508 -26.62 -16.13 -0.30
CA ASN A 508 -27.83 -16.49 0.43
C ASN A 508 -28.43 -15.29 1.19
N ASN A 509 -27.60 -14.58 1.96
CA ASN A 509 -28.10 -13.42 2.70
C ASN A 509 -28.02 -12.16 1.83
N LYS A 510 -29.10 -11.89 1.13
CA LYS A 510 -29.17 -10.79 0.17
C LYS A 510 -29.18 -9.41 0.83
N SER A 511 -29.27 -9.33 2.16
CA SER A 511 -29.18 -8.04 2.85
C SER A 511 -27.73 -7.56 2.99
N LEU A 512 -26.75 -8.43 2.79
CA LEU A 512 -25.33 -8.05 2.83
C LEU A 512 -24.87 -7.56 1.47
N THR A 513 -24.09 -6.47 1.45
CA THR A 513 -23.40 -6.03 0.24
C THR A 513 -22.15 -6.88 0.03
N SER A 514 -21.53 -6.74 -1.15
CA SER A 514 -20.32 -7.50 -1.46
C SER A 514 -19.19 -7.17 -0.47
N ILE A 515 -19.07 -5.91 -0.07
CA ILE A 515 -18.04 -5.50 0.91
C ILE A 515 -18.34 -6.10 2.28
N GLU A 516 -19.60 -6.06 2.71
CA GLU A 516 -19.99 -6.68 3.99
C GLU A 516 -19.73 -8.18 3.98
N LEU A 517 -19.96 -8.82 2.85
CA LEU A 517 -19.69 -10.25 2.67
C LEU A 517 -18.19 -10.54 2.83
N TYR A 518 -17.36 -9.76 2.14
CA TYR A 518 -15.89 -9.89 2.19
C TYR A 518 -15.37 -9.67 3.62
N LYS A 519 -15.85 -8.59 4.26
CA LYS A 519 -15.40 -8.26 5.63
C LYS A 519 -15.83 -9.31 6.65
N LYS A 520 -16.99 -9.92 6.44
CA LYS A 520 -17.43 -11.02 7.30
C LYS A 520 -16.45 -12.19 7.23
N GLY A 521 -15.97 -12.50 6.04
CA GLY A 521 -14.93 -13.51 5.85
C GLY A 521 -13.62 -13.14 6.53
N LEU A 522 -13.19 -11.89 6.39
CA LEU A 522 -11.97 -11.41 7.05
C LEU A 522 -12.08 -11.46 8.56
N GLU A 523 -13.21 -11.04 9.12
CA GLU A 523 -13.44 -11.09 10.56
C GLU A 523 -13.36 -12.50 11.08
N LEU A 524 -13.98 -13.43 10.39
CA LEU A 524 -13.97 -14.85 10.77
C LEU A 524 -12.54 -15.40 10.69
N LEU A 525 -11.83 -15.10 9.63
CA LEU A 525 -10.44 -15.54 9.43
C LEU A 525 -9.56 -15.05 10.57
N VAL A 526 -9.58 -13.76 10.84
CA VAL A 526 -8.72 -13.14 11.85
C VAL A 526 -9.09 -13.64 13.24
N SER A 527 -10.38 -13.69 13.57
CA SER A 527 -10.80 -14.14 14.90
C SER A 527 -10.43 -15.60 15.15
N THR A 528 -10.52 -16.44 14.12
CA THR A 528 -10.13 -17.85 14.24
C THR A 528 -8.62 -17.97 14.44
N VAL A 529 -7.84 -17.22 13.68
CA VAL A 529 -6.37 -17.25 13.84
C VAL A 529 -5.99 -16.79 15.24
N ARG A 530 -6.58 -15.72 15.72
CA ARG A 530 -6.27 -15.20 17.07
C ARG A 530 -6.67 -16.16 18.19
N UNK A 531 -7.54 -16.78 17.83
CA UNK A 531 -8.01 -17.74 18.71
C UNK A 531 -7.09 -18.86 18.82
N CYS A 532 -6.53 -19.18 17.86
CA CYS A 532 -5.55 -20.28 17.83
C CYS A 532 -4.18 -19.82 18.33
N ASN A 533 -3.68 -18.73 17.85
CA ASN A 533 -2.36 -18.19 18.22
C ASN A 533 -2.28 -16.70 17.90
N HIS A 534 -2.09 -15.87 18.90
CA HIS A 534 -2.01 -14.41 18.75
C HIS A 534 -0.80 -13.95 17.96
N GLU A 535 0.24 -14.77 17.88
CA GLU A 535 1.51 -14.35 17.25
C GLU A 535 1.56 -14.61 15.75
N VAL A 536 0.58 -15.33 15.20
CA VAL A 536 0.57 -15.63 13.76
C VAL A 536 0.42 -14.35 12.95
N LYS A 537 1.31 -14.16 11.98
CA LYS A 537 1.23 -13.03 11.06
C LYS A 537 0.30 -13.37 9.91
N LEU A 538 -0.53 -12.40 9.53
CA LEU A 538 -1.42 -12.52 8.37
C LEU A 538 -1.01 -11.48 7.35
N ILE A 539 -0.61 -11.92 6.16
CA ILE A 539 -0.17 -11.04 5.08
C ILE A 539 -1.18 -11.14 3.95
N GLY A 540 -1.77 -10.02 3.58
CA GLY A 540 -2.75 -9.99 2.50
C GLY A 540 -2.07 -9.95 1.14
N GLU A 541 -2.50 -10.83 0.24
CA GLU A 541 -2.09 -10.82 -1.16
C GLU A 541 -3.28 -10.39 -2.01
N HIS A 542 -3.07 -9.44 -2.91
CA HIS A 542 -4.10 -8.87 -3.77
C HIS A 542 -5.27 -8.30 -2.97
N SER A 543 -5.05 -8.03 -1.69
CA SER A 543 -6.10 -7.49 -0.83
C SER A 543 -6.30 -5.99 -1.09
N PRO A 544 -7.54 -5.53 -1.16
CA PRO A 544 -7.79 -4.08 -1.23
C PRO A 544 -7.38 -3.44 0.10
N PHE A 545 -6.45 -2.50 0.06
CA PHE A 545 -5.79 -2.01 1.28
C PHE A 545 -6.76 -1.36 2.24
N VAL A 546 -7.60 -0.47 1.73
CA VAL A 546 -8.51 0.28 2.60
C VAL A 546 -9.57 -0.65 3.18
N LEU A 547 -10.15 -1.52 2.35
CA LEU A 547 -11.13 -2.51 2.82
C LEU A 547 -10.55 -3.45 3.85
N SER A 548 -9.28 -3.83 3.66
CA SER A 548 -8.63 -4.85 4.49
C SER A 548 -7.85 -4.25 5.65
N SER A 549 -7.91 -2.93 5.79
CA SER A 549 -7.18 -2.21 6.83
C SER A 549 -7.59 -2.69 8.22
N GLY A 550 -6.60 -3.02 9.03
CA GLY A 550 -6.82 -3.52 10.39
C GLY A 550 -6.96 -5.02 10.50
N PHE A 551 -7.11 -5.74 9.39
CA PHE A 551 -7.23 -7.20 9.42
C PHE A 551 -5.90 -7.91 9.24
N PHE A 552 -5.00 -7.36 8.42
CA PHE A 552 -3.72 -7.99 8.11
C PHE A 552 -2.57 -7.27 8.81
N SER A 553 -1.56 -8.04 9.22
CA SER A 553 -0.31 -7.50 9.76
C SER A 553 0.50 -6.81 8.68
N GLY A 554 0.32 -7.21 7.43
CA GLY A 554 1.04 -6.65 6.31
C GLY A 554 0.37 -6.98 4.98
N HIS A 555 0.92 -6.39 3.92
CA HIS A 555 0.42 -6.57 2.57
C HIS A 555 1.56 -6.85 1.61
N GLN A 556 1.36 -7.79 0.71
CA GLN A 556 2.30 -8.07 -0.37
C GLN A 556 1.81 -7.35 -1.63
N PHE A 557 2.66 -6.53 -2.23
CA PHE A 557 2.26 -5.67 -3.33
C PHE A 557 2.43 -6.32 -4.70
N VAL A 558 3.41 -7.19 -4.83
CA VAL A 558 3.66 -7.88 -6.08
C VAL A 558 2.87 -9.17 -6.07
N SER A 559 2.10 -9.37 -7.12
CA SER A 559 1.30 -10.56 -7.25
C SER A 559 2.20 -11.79 -7.52
N GLN A 560 1.60 -12.86 -7.97
CA GLN A 560 2.25 -14.15 -8.19
C GLN A 560 3.51 -14.10 -9.06
N GLU A 561 3.73 -13.01 -9.76
CA GLU A 561 4.90 -12.88 -10.63
C GLU A 561 6.11 -12.47 -9.81
N THR A 562 7.23 -13.09 -10.12
CA THR A 562 8.48 -12.84 -9.41
C THR A 562 9.25 -11.71 -10.10
N ILE A 563 9.65 -10.71 -9.32
CA ILE A 563 10.52 -9.67 -9.86
C ILE A 563 11.89 -10.29 -10.15
N GLY A 564 12.35 -10.11 -11.36
CA GLY A 564 13.69 -10.59 -11.75
C GLY A 564 13.70 -11.98 -12.32
N ASP A 565 12.57 -12.64 -12.49
CA ASP A 565 12.53 -13.94 -13.15
C ASP A 565 12.85 -13.79 -14.63
N GLN A 566 13.03 -14.92 -15.32
CA GLN A 566 13.33 -14.93 -16.77
C GLN A 566 12.36 -14.10 -17.59
N LEU A 567 11.26 -13.76 -17.01
CA LEU A 567 10.24 -12.90 -17.58
C LEU A 567 10.64 -11.42 -17.65
N TRP A 568 11.85 -11.07 -17.24
CA TRP A 568 12.43 -9.78 -17.60
C TRP A 568 12.31 -9.48 -19.06
N ILE A 569 12.15 -10.53 -19.83
CA ILE A 569 11.99 -10.44 -21.28
C ILE A 569 10.63 -9.86 -21.63
N SER A 570 9.62 -10.04 -20.80
CA SER A 570 8.32 -9.40 -21.01
C SER A 570 8.27 -8.08 -20.25
N ARG A 571 8.60 -7.03 -20.94
CA ARG A 571 8.81 -5.68 -20.41
C ARG A 571 7.60 -5.05 -19.72
N ARG A 572 6.42 -5.61 -19.89
CA ARG A 572 5.20 -5.12 -19.24
C ARG A 572 5.18 -5.38 -17.75
N ASP A 573 5.72 -6.52 -17.34
CA ASP A 573 5.49 -7.01 -16.00
C ASP A 573 6.32 -6.27 -14.95
N ILE A 574 7.56 -5.91 -15.32
CA ILE A 574 8.42 -5.15 -14.40
C ILE A 574 7.85 -3.75 -14.16
N LYS A 575 7.47 -3.08 -15.23
CA LYS A 575 6.93 -1.73 -15.12
C LYS A 575 5.65 -1.73 -14.29
N GLN A 576 4.79 -2.72 -14.50
CA GLN A 576 3.56 -2.86 -13.73
C GLN A 576 3.86 -3.11 -12.26
N THR A 577 4.84 -3.96 -11.98
CA THR A 577 5.26 -4.27 -10.61
C THR A 577 5.79 -3.03 -9.91
N VAL A 578 6.68 -2.29 -10.59
CA VAL A 578 7.25 -1.05 -10.05
C VAL A 578 6.16 0.00 -9.83
N PHE A 579 5.24 0.08 -10.76
CA PHE A 579 4.13 1.00 -10.69
C PHE A 579 3.25 0.72 -9.47
N ASN A 580 2.86 -0.54 -9.28
CA ASN A 580 2.06 -0.94 -8.12
C ASN A 580 2.83 -0.71 -6.83
N PHE A 581 4.10 -1.02 -6.83
CA PHE A 581 4.98 -0.85 -5.70
C PHE A 581 5.09 0.63 -5.32
N ALA A 582 5.40 1.48 -6.30
CA ALA A 582 5.55 2.91 -6.07
C ALA A 582 4.26 3.53 -5.52
N LYS A 583 3.14 3.06 -6.01
CA LYS A 583 1.83 3.53 -5.59
C LYS A 583 1.59 3.29 -4.10
N TYR A 584 2.05 2.15 -3.58
CA TYR A 584 1.71 1.73 -2.22
C TYR A 584 2.83 1.93 -1.21
N LEU A 585 3.98 2.47 -1.63
CA LEU A 585 5.08 2.76 -0.71
C LEU A 585 4.65 3.62 0.49
N PRO A 586 3.83 4.66 0.29
CA PRO A 586 3.42 5.48 1.45
C PRO A 586 2.61 4.73 2.51
N LEU A 587 2.08 3.56 2.18
CA LEU A 587 1.32 2.77 3.14
C LEU A 587 2.21 1.95 4.08
N ASN A 588 3.51 1.82 3.77
CA ASN A 588 4.41 1.02 4.60
C ASN A 588 4.46 1.59 6.02
N GLN A 589 4.21 0.72 7.00
CA GLN A 589 4.15 1.06 8.41
C GLN A 589 2.97 1.96 8.81
N SER A 590 2.15 2.38 7.84
CA SER A 590 0.93 3.12 8.14
C SER A 590 -0.25 2.19 8.39
N ILE A 591 -0.57 1.32 7.43
CA ILE A 591 -1.68 0.38 7.60
C ILE A 591 -1.19 -1.08 7.63
N GLY A 592 0.07 -1.28 7.96
CA GLY A 592 0.70 -2.58 8.07
C GLY A 592 2.07 -2.58 7.43
N ASN A 593 2.77 -3.69 7.56
CA ASN A 593 4.06 -3.85 6.92
C ASN A 593 3.86 -4.13 5.44
N THR A 594 4.75 -3.60 4.61
CA THR A 594 4.73 -3.91 3.18
C THR A 594 5.78 -4.96 2.87
N GLU A 595 5.42 -5.86 1.99
CA GLU A 595 6.36 -6.82 1.42
C GLU A 595 6.39 -6.57 -0.08
N LEU A 596 7.61 -6.38 -0.61
CA LEU A 596 7.76 -6.18 -2.06
C LEU A 596 7.20 -7.37 -2.82
N GLY A 597 7.46 -8.57 -2.31
CA GLY A 597 7.03 -9.80 -2.94
C GLY A 597 8.23 -10.65 -3.33
N ALA A 598 8.02 -11.57 -4.24
CA ALA A 598 9.04 -12.54 -4.62
C ALA A 598 10.05 -11.90 -5.59
N ILE A 599 11.33 -12.12 -5.32
CA ILE A 599 12.42 -11.65 -6.19
C ILE A 599 13.31 -12.81 -6.59
N THR A 600 13.93 -12.70 -7.77
CA THR A 600 15.04 -13.57 -8.19
C THR A 600 16.19 -12.70 -8.65
N ILE A 601 17.40 -13.03 -8.19
CA ILE A 601 18.60 -12.28 -8.53
C ILE A 601 19.74 -13.17 -9.01
N ASP A 602 19.58 -14.50 -8.99
CA ASP A 602 20.62 -15.40 -9.44
C ASP A 602 20.72 -15.40 -10.97
N GLU A 603 21.84 -15.95 -11.48
CA GLU A 603 21.96 -16.21 -12.91
C GLU A 603 20.80 -17.11 -13.37
N PRO A 604 20.29 -16.92 -14.59
CA PRO A 604 20.84 -16.13 -15.70
C PRO A 604 20.38 -14.69 -15.77
N ASN A 605 19.81 -14.12 -14.73
CA ASN A 605 19.36 -12.73 -14.76
C ASN A 605 20.55 -11.80 -15.01
N PRO A 606 20.44 -10.86 -15.95
CA PRO A 606 21.56 -9.98 -16.28
C PRO A 606 21.84 -9.00 -15.14
N THR A 607 23.11 -8.59 -15.02
CA THR A 607 23.58 -7.74 -13.93
C THR A 607 22.77 -6.45 -13.80
N ASN A 608 22.44 -5.79 -14.91
CA ASN A 608 21.66 -4.55 -14.87
C ASN A 608 20.29 -4.78 -14.25
N GLY A 609 19.62 -5.87 -14.62
CA GLY A 609 18.33 -6.24 -14.05
C GLY A 609 18.42 -6.60 -12.58
N VAL A 610 19.50 -7.29 -12.19
CA VAL A 610 19.73 -7.62 -10.78
C VAL A 610 19.93 -6.35 -9.96
N HIS A 611 20.69 -5.39 -10.46
CA HIS A 611 20.88 -4.10 -9.76
C HIS A 611 19.58 -3.33 -9.65
N LEU A 612 18.73 -3.38 -10.68
CA LEU A 612 17.41 -2.75 -10.61
C LEU A 612 16.55 -3.41 -9.52
N THR A 613 16.50 -4.74 -9.50
CA THR A 613 15.72 -5.49 -8.53
C THR A 613 16.22 -5.24 -7.10
N ALA A 614 17.53 -5.29 -6.92
CA ALA A 614 18.14 -5.08 -5.59
C ALA A 614 17.90 -3.64 -5.11
N THR A 615 18.00 -2.67 -6.01
CA THR A 615 17.74 -1.26 -5.65
C THR A 615 16.29 -1.06 -5.24
N LEU A 616 15.34 -1.69 -5.95
CA LEU A 616 13.93 -1.63 -5.56
C LEU A 616 13.74 -2.19 -4.15
N ALA A 617 14.34 -3.35 -3.86
CA ALA A 617 14.25 -3.96 -2.54
C ALA A 617 14.81 -3.03 -1.47
N ALA A 618 15.96 -2.42 -1.75
CA ALA A 618 16.62 -1.52 -0.80
C ALA A 618 15.73 -0.32 -0.45
N ILE A 619 15.16 0.32 -1.46
CA ILE A 619 14.38 1.55 -1.22
C ILE A 619 12.97 1.28 -0.71
N ALA A 620 12.49 0.04 -0.83
CA ALA A 620 11.14 -0.32 -0.37
C ALA A 620 10.99 -0.25 1.13
N GLY A 621 11.99 -0.70 1.87
CA GLY A 621 11.98 -0.65 3.33
C GLY A 621 11.14 -1.70 4.00
N GLY A 622 10.60 -2.65 3.24
CA GLY A 622 9.84 -3.77 3.77
C GLY A 622 10.56 -5.09 3.58
N SER A 623 9.88 -6.18 3.89
CA SER A 623 10.45 -7.51 3.69
C SER A 623 10.39 -7.92 2.22
N ILE A 624 11.19 -8.92 1.87
CA ILE A 624 11.16 -9.54 0.54
C ILE A 624 10.96 -11.04 0.68
N MET A 625 10.50 -11.64 -0.39
CA MET A 625 10.44 -13.09 -0.51
C MET A 625 11.45 -13.53 -1.58
N ILE A 626 12.36 -14.40 -1.21
CA ILE A 626 13.43 -14.84 -2.11
C ILE A 626 12.98 -16.11 -2.81
N ASN A 627 12.92 -16.07 -4.15
CA ASN A 627 12.54 -17.24 -4.95
C ASN A 627 13.75 -17.99 -5.51
N ASP A 628 14.95 -17.44 -5.37
CA ASP A 628 16.15 -18.13 -5.81
C ASP A 628 16.41 -19.39 -4.96
N GLU A 629 17.11 -20.36 -5.53
CA GLU A 629 17.60 -21.49 -4.77
C GLU A 629 18.87 -21.07 -4.03
N LEU A 630 18.71 -20.58 -2.81
CA LEU A 630 19.80 -19.96 -2.04
C LEU A 630 21.00 -20.91 -1.87
N ASP A 631 20.71 -22.20 -1.71
CA ASP A 631 21.75 -23.22 -1.51
C ASP A 631 22.56 -23.50 -2.77
N GLN A 632 22.14 -23.01 -3.93
CA GLN A 632 22.82 -23.24 -5.20
C GLN A 632 23.17 -21.94 -5.93
N MET A 633 22.99 -20.80 -5.28
CA MET A 633 23.28 -19.51 -5.89
C MET A 633 24.78 -19.31 -6.12
N LYS A 634 25.10 -18.58 -7.18
CA LYS A 634 26.46 -18.10 -7.41
C LYS A 634 26.88 -17.19 -6.25
N PRO A 635 28.13 -17.30 -5.75
CA PRO A 635 28.54 -16.53 -4.57
C PRO A 635 28.39 -15.01 -4.73
N ASP A 636 28.66 -14.47 -5.92
CA ASP A 636 28.55 -13.03 -6.16
C ASP A 636 27.10 -12.56 -6.08
N ARG A 637 26.16 -13.41 -6.49
CA ARG A 637 24.72 -13.07 -6.40
C ARG A 637 24.22 -13.20 -4.96
N LEU A 638 24.71 -14.21 -4.24
CA LEU A 638 24.36 -14.39 -2.83
C LEU A 638 24.83 -13.19 -1.99
N GLU A 639 26.01 -12.64 -2.31
CA GLU A 639 26.54 -11.46 -1.63
C GLU A 639 25.61 -10.25 -1.75
N ILE A 640 24.88 -10.15 -2.85
CA ILE A 640 23.94 -9.04 -3.04
C ILE A 640 22.86 -9.05 -1.94
N LEU A 641 22.37 -10.22 -1.55
CA LEU A 641 21.39 -10.32 -0.47
C LEU A 641 21.96 -9.83 0.86
N ASP A 642 23.24 -10.13 1.13
CA ASP A 642 23.88 -9.66 2.37
C ASP A 642 24.01 -8.13 2.36
N LYS A 643 24.21 -7.55 1.20
CA LYS A 643 24.29 -6.09 1.07
C LYS A 643 22.93 -5.41 1.22
N LEU A 644 21.84 -6.15 1.02
CA LEU A 644 20.50 -5.64 1.21
C LEU A 644 20.02 -5.70 2.65
N PHE A 645 20.42 -6.75 3.38
CA PHE A 645 19.92 -6.96 4.74
C PHE A 645 20.72 -6.17 5.78
N PRO A 646 20.08 -5.48 6.73
CA PRO A 646 18.62 -5.34 6.93
C PRO A 646 17.96 -4.34 6.00
N LEU A 647 16.67 -4.56 5.72
CA LEU A 647 15.89 -3.77 4.78
C LEU A 647 15.03 -2.67 5.44
N SER A 648 15.17 -2.45 6.72
CA SER A 648 14.20 -1.69 7.52
C SER A 648 14.34 -0.16 7.47
N LEU A 649 15.02 0.38 6.45
CA LEU A 649 15.29 1.82 6.36
C LEU A 649 14.21 2.63 5.66
N GLY A 650 13.56 2.03 4.69
CA GLY A 650 12.62 2.76 3.85
C GLY A 650 11.26 2.98 4.49
N PRO A 651 10.29 3.39 3.71
CA PRO A 651 10.37 3.54 2.25
C PRO A 651 11.00 4.85 1.79
N ALA A 652 11.61 4.82 0.63
CA ALA A 652 12.08 6.03 -0.04
C ALA A 652 10.90 6.79 -0.65
N LYS A 653 11.12 8.06 -0.93
CA LYS A 653 10.11 8.91 -1.59
C LYS A 653 10.56 9.24 -3.01
N ALA A 654 9.64 9.08 -3.97
CA ALA A 654 9.87 9.54 -5.32
C ALA A 654 9.90 11.07 -5.34
N ILE A 655 10.81 11.65 -6.14
CA ILE A 655 10.95 13.11 -6.18
C ILE A 655 10.38 13.68 -7.48
N ASN A 656 9.88 14.91 -7.38
CA ASN A 656 9.38 15.70 -8.50
C ASN A 656 8.32 15.00 -9.34
N LEU A 657 7.32 14.45 -8.65
CA LEU A 657 6.25 13.71 -9.31
C LEU A 657 5.45 14.55 -10.30
N ASN A 658 5.43 15.86 -10.07
CA ASN A 658 4.68 16.78 -10.93
C ASN A 658 5.52 17.35 -12.07
N ASP A 659 6.80 17.03 -12.12
CA ASP A 659 7.70 17.51 -13.16
C ASP A 659 7.81 16.44 -14.25
N LYS A 660 7.28 16.75 -15.41
CA LYS A 660 7.27 15.81 -16.54
C LYS A 660 8.68 15.41 -17.00
N THR A 661 9.69 16.21 -16.67
CA THR A 661 11.07 15.89 -17.06
C THR A 661 11.67 14.75 -16.24
N ASN A 662 11.15 14.53 -15.02
CA ASN A 662 11.66 13.50 -14.13
C ASN A 662 10.83 12.21 -14.14
N MET A 663 9.84 12.15 -15.02
CA MET A 663 9.00 10.96 -15.15
C MET A 663 9.05 10.48 -16.59
N VAL A 664 9.78 9.41 -16.80
CA VAL A 664 9.87 8.79 -18.11
C VAL A 664 8.84 7.69 -18.18
N SER A 665 7.93 7.79 -19.13
CA SER A 665 6.86 6.82 -19.34
C SER A 665 6.02 6.61 -18.07
N ASN A 666 5.84 7.67 -17.29
CA ASN A 666 4.98 7.69 -16.11
C ASN A 666 5.51 6.90 -14.91
N TYR A 667 6.79 6.53 -14.95
CA TYR A 667 7.43 5.83 -13.83
C TYR A 667 8.49 6.73 -13.22
N PRO A 668 8.49 6.91 -11.89
CA PRO A 668 9.49 7.77 -11.26
C PRO A 668 10.89 7.21 -11.46
N GLN A 669 11.82 8.10 -11.79
CA GLN A 669 13.21 7.71 -12.00
C GLN A 669 14.06 7.86 -10.75
N VAL A 670 13.74 8.81 -9.87
CA VAL A 670 14.61 9.15 -8.74
C VAL A 670 13.81 9.01 -7.43
N TRP A 671 14.39 8.27 -6.50
CA TRP A 671 13.79 8.01 -5.18
C TRP A 671 14.79 8.35 -4.11
N ASN A 672 14.35 9.10 -3.09
CA ASN A 672 15.23 9.60 -2.03
C ASN A 672 14.92 8.89 -0.71
N LEU A 673 15.97 8.34 -0.10
CA LEU A 673 15.91 7.70 1.21
C LEU A 673 16.89 8.42 2.13
N PRO A 674 16.43 9.37 2.95
CA PRO A 674 17.34 9.96 3.92
C PRO A 674 17.72 8.95 4.98
N VAL A 675 18.99 8.90 5.33
CA VAL A 675 19.52 8.00 6.35
C VAL A 675 20.02 8.82 7.52
N ASP A 676 19.53 8.51 8.70
CA ASP A 676 19.92 9.13 9.95
C ASP A 676 20.56 8.05 10.82
N LYS A 677 21.77 8.29 11.29
CA LYS A 677 22.48 7.29 12.08
C LYS A 677 21.73 6.93 13.36
N THR A 678 20.98 7.85 13.93
CA THR A 678 20.19 7.58 15.13
C THR A 678 19.08 6.55 14.90
N SER A 679 18.63 6.36 13.67
CA SER A 679 17.57 5.41 13.39
C SER A 679 18.05 3.96 13.44
N PHE A 680 19.35 3.73 13.33
CA PHE A 680 19.94 2.39 13.45
C PHE A 680 20.41 2.03 14.84
N ASP A 681 20.77 3.02 15.63
CA ASP A 681 21.35 2.79 16.97
C ASP A 681 20.36 2.15 17.94
N LYS A 682 19.08 2.27 17.68
CA LYS A 682 18.07 1.67 18.55
C LYS A 682 17.94 0.15 18.39
N LYS A 683 18.46 -0.39 17.29
CA LYS A 683 18.38 -1.82 17.03
C LYS A 683 19.70 -2.57 17.24
N THR A 684 20.83 -1.86 17.30
CA THR A 684 22.15 -2.48 17.36
C THR A 684 22.97 -2.01 18.56
N HIS A 685 22.61 -2.47 19.73
CA HIS A 685 23.47 -2.41 20.95
C HIS A 685 24.10 -1.06 21.34
N GLY A 686 23.30 -0.22 21.87
CA GLY A 686 23.59 0.87 22.75
C GLY A 686 25.01 1.32 23.08
N LYS A 687 25.68 2.04 22.21
CA LYS A 687 26.66 3.03 22.62
C LYS A 687 26.71 4.13 21.58
N LYS A 688 26.30 5.31 22.00
CA LYS A 688 26.34 6.55 21.25
C LYS A 688 27.78 6.93 21.00
N LEU A 689 28.22 6.81 19.74
CA LEU A 689 29.41 7.50 19.32
C LEU A 689 28.99 8.66 18.44
N ALA A 690 29.35 9.82 18.88
CA ALA A 690 28.80 11.06 18.39
C ALA A 690 29.30 11.46 17.03
N THR A 691 28.47 11.42 16.06
CA THR A 691 28.30 12.48 15.08
C THR A 691 26.94 12.20 14.45
N ASP A 692 25.99 13.03 14.76
CA ASP A 692 24.69 13.03 14.12
C ASP A 692 24.91 13.39 12.65
N GLU A 693 25.32 12.41 11.86
CA GLU A 693 25.49 12.59 10.43
C GLU A 693 24.26 12.06 9.71
N THR A 694 23.69 12.85 8.85
CA THR A 694 22.64 12.44 7.94
C THR A 694 23.19 12.45 6.52
N TRP A 695 22.70 11.53 5.70
CA TRP A 695 23.05 11.49 4.29
C TRP A 695 21.88 10.93 3.51
N ASN A 696 22.01 10.90 2.19
CA ASN A 696 20.92 10.47 1.32
C ASN A 696 21.35 9.27 0.50
N ILE A 697 20.49 8.24 0.50
CA ILE A 697 20.61 7.12 -0.40
C ILE A 697 19.57 7.35 -1.51
N LEU A 698 20.00 7.27 -2.75
CA LEU A 698 19.11 7.46 -3.89
C LEU A 698 19.02 6.20 -4.71
N GLY A 699 17.78 5.79 -5.01
CA GLY A 699 17.50 4.80 -6.02
C GLY A 699 17.21 5.53 -7.31
N ILE A 700 17.96 5.24 -8.38
CA ILE A 700 17.81 5.90 -9.67
C ILE A 700 17.64 4.83 -10.73
N PHE A 701 16.56 4.97 -11.53
CA PHE A 701 16.16 3.93 -12.47
C PHE A 701 16.06 4.46 -13.88
N ASN A 702 16.62 3.70 -14.82
CA ASN A 702 16.35 3.91 -16.24
C ASN A 702 15.35 2.85 -16.70
N TRP A 703 14.11 3.29 -16.94
CA TRP A 703 13.03 2.41 -17.37
C TRP A 703 12.97 2.23 -18.87
N GLN A 704 13.86 2.92 -19.60
CA GLN A 704 13.85 2.91 -21.07
C GLN A 704 14.63 1.72 -21.62
N GLU A 705 14.47 1.52 -22.91
CA GLU A 705 15.19 0.46 -23.64
C GLU A 705 16.51 0.95 -24.22
N TYR A 706 16.86 2.20 -23.95
CA TYR A 706 18.08 2.82 -24.42
C TYR A 706 18.81 3.46 -23.26
N THR A 707 20.10 3.70 -23.44
CA THR A 707 20.94 4.39 -22.47
C THR A 707 20.45 5.82 -22.29
N ASP A 708 20.34 6.27 -21.07
CA ASP A 708 19.73 7.56 -20.76
C ASP A 708 20.63 8.38 -19.84
N GLN A 709 20.39 9.68 -19.84
CA GLN A 709 20.98 10.64 -18.91
C GLN A 709 19.90 11.09 -17.94
N ILE A 710 20.19 11.03 -16.65
CA ILE A 710 19.23 11.38 -15.61
C ILE A 710 19.79 12.52 -14.79
N THR A 711 19.02 13.60 -14.66
CA THR A 711 19.45 14.79 -13.94
C THR A 711 18.36 15.30 -13.01
N PHE A 712 18.74 15.84 -11.86
CA PHE A 712 17.81 16.43 -10.90
C PHE A 712 18.54 17.43 -10.01
N GLY A 713 17.78 18.34 -9.39
CA GLY A 713 18.33 19.34 -8.47
C GLY A 713 18.51 18.78 -7.06
N LEU A 714 19.60 19.16 -6.41
CA LEU A 714 19.85 18.73 -5.03
C LEU A 714 18.78 19.26 -4.05
N ALA A 715 18.21 20.43 -4.34
CA ALA A 715 17.12 20.96 -3.52
C ALA A 715 15.89 20.03 -3.52
N ASP A 716 15.71 19.26 -4.58
CA ASP A 716 14.58 18.34 -4.69
C ASP A 716 14.65 17.20 -3.68
N ILE A 717 15.84 16.90 -3.16
CA ILE A 717 16.03 15.89 -2.12
C ILE A 717 16.37 16.52 -0.76
N GLY A 718 16.09 17.82 -0.61
CA GLY A 718 16.25 18.52 0.66
C GLY A 718 17.65 18.99 0.97
N LEU A 719 18.56 19.01 -0.01
CA LEU A 719 19.93 19.42 0.19
C LEU A 719 20.12 20.90 -0.20
N ASP A 720 21.14 21.51 0.38
CA ASP A 720 21.48 22.92 0.14
C ASP A 720 22.18 23.06 -1.21
N LYS A 721 21.56 23.77 -2.12
CA LYS A 721 22.10 23.94 -3.48
C LYS A 721 23.40 24.71 -3.53
N SER A 722 23.77 25.40 -2.43
CA SER A 722 25.02 26.20 -2.38
C SER A 722 26.21 25.40 -1.83
N LYS A 723 25.98 24.19 -1.33
CA LYS A 723 27.03 23.37 -0.73
C LYS A 723 27.52 22.29 -1.67
N ASN A 724 28.69 21.74 -1.35
CA ASN A 724 29.32 20.67 -2.12
C ASN A 724 28.99 19.30 -1.50
N TYR A 725 28.65 18.34 -2.34
CA TYR A 725 28.28 17.00 -1.90
C TYR A 725 29.09 15.96 -2.66
N LEU A 726 29.49 14.91 -1.95
CA LEU A 726 30.20 13.77 -2.50
C LEU A 726 29.19 12.72 -2.95
N VAL A 727 29.39 12.13 -4.12
CA VAL A 727 28.46 11.14 -4.69
C VAL A 727 29.20 9.84 -4.99
N HIS A 728 28.70 8.72 -4.49
CA HIS A 728 29.27 7.39 -4.70
C HIS A 728 28.22 6.43 -5.24
N ASP A 729 28.61 5.65 -6.25
CA ASP A 729 27.76 4.62 -6.86
C ASP A 729 28.04 3.29 -6.17
N PHE A 730 27.06 2.74 -5.49
CA PHE A 730 27.21 1.55 -4.65
C PHE A 730 27.52 0.29 -5.46
N TRP A 731 26.67 0.00 -6.48
CA TRP A 731 26.82 -1.27 -7.23
C TRP A 731 28.11 -1.31 -8.05
N ASN A 732 28.55 -0.16 -8.54
CA ASN A 732 29.79 -0.09 -9.35
C ASN A 732 31.00 0.29 -8.51
N CYS A 733 30.85 0.53 -7.22
CA CYS A 733 31.93 0.90 -6.31
C CYS A 733 32.76 2.08 -6.87
N GLN A 734 32.08 3.12 -7.32
CA GLN A 734 32.72 4.21 -8.04
C GLN A 734 32.37 5.56 -7.45
N PHE A 735 33.40 6.36 -7.13
CA PHE A 735 33.21 7.75 -6.75
C PHE A 735 32.84 8.55 -8.01
N LEU A 736 31.70 9.23 -7.98
CA LEU A 736 31.23 9.97 -9.14
C LEU A 736 31.63 11.45 -9.12
N GLY A 737 32.27 11.90 -8.05
CA GLY A 737 32.76 13.26 -7.95
C GLY A 737 32.02 14.10 -6.90
N THR A 738 32.37 15.39 -6.89
CA THR A 738 31.73 16.38 -6.04
C THR A 738 30.73 17.18 -6.87
N VAL A 739 29.54 17.37 -6.35
CA VAL A 739 28.47 18.06 -7.07
C VAL A 739 27.95 19.22 -6.23
N GLN A 740 27.44 20.24 -6.93
CA GLN A 740 26.79 21.41 -6.34
C GLN A 740 25.54 21.70 -7.16
N ASN A 741 24.45 22.03 -6.51
CA ASN A 741 23.17 22.41 -7.11
C ASN A 741 22.46 21.29 -7.85
N ARG A 742 23.08 20.61 -8.80
CA ARG A 742 22.45 19.59 -9.62
C ARG A 742 23.33 18.36 -9.71
N LEU A 743 22.71 17.20 -9.85
CA LEU A 743 23.40 15.93 -10.10
C LEU A 743 22.93 15.39 -11.45
N THR A 744 23.89 15.03 -12.30
CA THR A 744 23.62 14.40 -13.59
C THR A 744 24.35 13.08 -13.68
N LEU A 745 23.58 12.00 -13.90
CA LEU A 745 24.13 10.69 -14.20
C LEU A 745 24.15 10.50 -15.72
N MET A 746 25.35 10.31 -16.25
CA MET A 746 25.52 10.02 -17.68
C MET A 746 25.49 8.52 -17.93
N ASP A 747 25.03 8.14 -19.12
CA ASP A 747 25.16 6.78 -19.63
C ASP A 747 24.58 5.70 -18.70
N VAL A 748 23.40 5.95 -18.14
CA VAL A 748 22.72 4.93 -17.34
C VAL A 748 22.19 3.86 -18.28
N PRO A 749 22.63 2.60 -18.12
CA PRO A 749 22.21 1.55 -19.07
C PRO A 749 20.71 1.31 -19.08
N PRO A 750 20.18 0.75 -20.17
CA PRO A 750 18.75 0.48 -20.21
C PRO A 750 18.32 -0.54 -19.16
N GLN A 751 17.15 -0.32 -18.61
CA GLN A 751 16.51 -1.22 -17.64
C GLN A 751 17.46 -1.57 -16.50
N SER A 752 18.06 -0.53 -15.90
CA SER A 752 19.01 -0.70 -14.81
C SER A 752 18.65 0.21 -13.65
N GLY A 753 19.18 -0.13 -12.49
CA GLY A 753 19.07 0.67 -11.27
C GLY A 753 20.45 1.04 -10.75
N ARG A 754 20.56 2.26 -10.29
CA ARG A 754 21.75 2.76 -9.60
C ARG A 754 21.36 3.08 -8.17
N LEU A 755 22.28 2.83 -7.25
CA LEU A 755 22.11 3.18 -5.86
C LEU A 755 23.24 4.11 -5.46
N LEU A 756 22.90 5.35 -5.13
CA LEU A 756 23.90 6.36 -4.83
C LEU A 756 23.87 6.75 -3.37
N CYS A 757 25.05 7.10 -2.85
CA CYS A 757 25.21 7.73 -1.54
C CYS A 757 25.63 9.17 -1.76
N ILE A 758 24.94 10.13 -1.14
CA ILE A 758 25.27 11.55 -1.23
C ILE A 758 25.55 12.06 0.16
N ARG A 759 26.78 12.55 0.40
CA ARG A 759 27.20 13.09 1.68
C ARG A 759 27.76 14.50 1.53
N LEU A 760 27.49 15.33 2.54
CA LEU A 760 28.06 16.68 2.58
C LEU A 760 29.57 16.59 2.66
N LYS A 761 30.26 17.31 1.77
CA LYS A 761 31.72 17.34 1.78
C LYS A 761 32.22 18.10 3.01
N GLN A 762 33.20 17.51 3.70
CA GLN A 762 33.83 18.10 4.87
C GLN A 762 35.28 18.42 4.59
N ASP A 763 35.89 19.22 5.45
CA ASP A 763 37.29 19.65 5.33
C ASP A 763 38.25 18.73 6.05
N ILE A 764 37.76 17.58 6.48
CA ILE A 764 38.52 16.53 7.17
C ILE A 764 38.33 15.19 6.43
N PRO A 765 39.25 14.25 6.65
CA PRO A 765 38.98 12.88 6.14
C PRO A 765 37.66 12.36 6.66
N GLN A 766 36.86 11.86 5.75
CA GLN A 766 35.50 11.41 6.11
C GLN A 766 35.15 10.12 5.40
N LEU A 767 34.20 9.40 5.99
CA LEU A 767 33.61 8.23 5.34
C LEU A 767 32.85 8.69 4.10
N LEU A 768 33.19 8.12 2.96
CA LEU A 768 32.42 8.35 1.73
C LEU A 768 31.34 7.30 1.55
N ALA A 769 31.73 6.03 1.67
CA ALA A 769 30.85 4.93 1.35
C ALA A 769 31.46 3.61 1.80
N THR A 770 30.66 2.56 1.77
CA THR A 770 31.14 1.17 1.90
C THR A 770 30.48 0.33 0.81
N ASP A 771 30.98 -0.87 0.62
CA ASP A 771 30.28 -1.88 -0.19
C ASP A 771 29.62 -2.96 0.67
N LEU A 772 29.53 -2.75 1.98
CA LEU A 772 29.03 -3.76 2.92
C LEU A 772 27.50 -3.81 2.98
N HIS A 773 26.85 -2.65 2.92
CA HIS A 773 25.40 -2.55 2.99
C HIS A 773 24.96 -1.35 2.15
N PHE A 774 23.79 -1.45 1.56
CA PHE A 774 23.30 -0.40 0.66
C PHE A 774 23.17 0.97 1.33
N SER A 775 22.98 0.99 2.65
CA SER A 775 22.92 2.25 3.40
C SER A 775 24.27 2.96 3.48
N GLN A 776 25.35 2.26 3.20
CA GLN A 776 26.71 2.80 3.09
C GLN A 776 27.11 3.55 4.34
N GLY A 777 26.94 2.89 5.48
CA GLY A 777 27.31 3.42 6.78
C GLY A 777 26.20 3.36 7.81
N GLY A 778 24.97 3.12 7.39
CA GLY A 778 23.83 3.07 8.29
C GLY A 778 23.78 1.78 9.10
N ALA A 779 23.60 0.65 8.43
CA ALA A 779 23.50 -0.64 9.11
C ALA A 779 24.85 -1.29 9.36
N ASP A 780 25.81 -1.04 8.51
CA ASP A 780 27.11 -1.73 8.51
C ASP A 780 28.15 -1.04 9.40
N VAL A 781 28.08 0.27 9.57
CA VAL A 781 29.05 1.02 10.39
C VAL A 781 28.46 1.21 11.78
N LEU A 782 29.15 0.67 12.79
CA LEU A 782 28.73 0.79 14.18
C LEU A 782 29.14 2.13 14.78
N SER A 783 30.33 2.63 14.39
CA SER A 783 30.79 3.96 14.82
C SER A 783 31.79 4.51 13.83
N VAL A 784 31.81 5.83 13.70
CA VAL A 784 32.76 6.54 12.86
C VAL A 784 33.06 7.87 13.52
N GLY A 785 34.33 8.30 13.46
CA GLY A 785 34.72 9.55 14.11
C GLY A 785 36.07 10.05 13.61
N TRP A 786 36.30 11.31 13.90
CA TRP A 786 37.56 12.00 13.60
C TRP A 786 38.17 12.58 14.87
N ASP A 787 39.39 12.21 15.17
CA ASP A 787 40.15 12.77 16.28
C ASP A 787 41.01 13.90 15.76
N GLU A 788 40.61 15.14 16.03
CA GLU A 788 41.30 16.34 15.54
C GLU A 788 42.68 16.50 16.17
N ASP A 789 42.84 16.06 17.42
CA ASP A 789 44.13 16.22 18.09
C ASP A 789 45.19 15.28 17.54
N ARG A 790 44.76 14.09 17.14
CA ARG A 790 45.65 13.03 16.63
C ARG A 790 45.60 12.87 15.11
N HIS A 791 44.79 13.66 14.44
CA HIS A 791 44.49 13.57 13.01
C HIS A 791 44.23 12.13 12.61
N THR A 792 43.35 11.50 13.36
CA THR A 792 43.08 10.05 13.21
C THR A 792 41.61 9.80 12.90
N PHE A 793 41.36 9.06 11.82
CA PHE A 793 40.02 8.59 11.46
C PHE A 793 39.80 7.24 12.11
N LEU A 794 38.67 7.08 12.77
CA LEU A 794 38.31 5.86 13.49
C LEU A 794 36.99 5.31 12.96
N LEU A 795 36.94 4.01 12.71
CA LEU A 795 35.73 3.39 12.19
C LEU A 795 35.62 1.97 12.78
N VAL A 796 34.41 1.61 13.20
CA VAL A 796 34.06 0.25 13.59
C VAL A 796 32.91 -0.18 12.71
N CYS A 797 33.05 -1.31 12.04
CA CYS A 797 32.03 -1.81 11.13
C CYS A 797 31.84 -3.32 11.28
N ARG A 798 30.76 -3.81 10.70
CA ARG A 798 30.48 -5.23 10.61
C ARG A 798 30.98 -5.77 9.27
N ALA A 799 31.47 -6.99 9.29
CA ALA A 799 31.93 -7.69 8.10
C ALA A 799 30.99 -8.88 7.84
N PRO A 800 30.00 -8.71 6.97
CA PRO A 800 29.04 -9.80 6.78
C PRO A 800 29.68 -11.05 6.16
N ARG A 801 30.64 -10.92 5.21
CA ARG A 801 31.24 -12.10 4.58
C ARG A 801 32.74 -12.01 4.50
N GLU A 802 33.39 -11.76 5.62
CA GLU A 802 34.86 -11.81 5.76
C GLU A 802 35.64 -10.80 4.94
N LYS A 803 35.02 -10.06 4.03
CA LYS A 803 35.69 -9.08 3.19
C LYS A 803 34.83 -7.87 2.94
N GLY A 804 35.45 -6.78 2.54
CA GLY A 804 34.70 -5.58 2.20
C GLY A 804 35.61 -4.40 1.91
N ASP A 805 35.00 -3.34 1.37
CA ASP A 805 35.69 -2.12 1.01
C ASP A 805 35.12 -0.95 1.79
N ILE A 806 36.00 -0.14 2.33
CA ILE A 806 35.68 1.12 3.00
C ILE A 806 36.30 2.25 2.15
N PHE A 807 35.50 3.22 1.78
CA PHE A 807 35.93 4.35 0.96
C PHE A 807 35.95 5.62 1.80
N LEU A 808 37.10 6.31 1.82
CA LEU A 808 37.24 7.60 2.48
C LEU A 808 37.47 8.68 1.44
N HIS A 809 36.94 9.85 1.70
CA HIS A 809 37.26 11.06 0.94
C HIS A 809 38.26 11.88 1.74
N LEU A 810 39.38 12.22 1.11
CA LEU A 810 40.45 12.98 1.74
C LEU A 810 40.54 14.38 1.15
N PRO A 811 40.50 15.41 1.98
CA PRO A 811 40.89 16.74 1.46
C PRO A 811 42.34 16.73 1.00
N ASP A 812 42.72 17.71 0.14
CA ASP A 812 44.02 17.77 -0.50
C ASP A 812 45.16 17.90 0.49
N ASP A 813 44.94 18.51 1.65
CA ASP A 813 45.97 18.75 2.66
C ASP A 813 46.20 17.57 3.61
N TYR A 814 45.47 16.45 3.45
CA TYR A 814 45.65 15.27 4.32
C TYR A 814 46.26 14.11 3.55
N LEU A 815 47.26 13.47 4.18
CA LEU A 815 47.91 12.30 3.63
C LEU A 815 47.86 11.15 4.67
N PRO A 816 47.48 9.93 4.27
CA PRO A 816 47.49 8.81 5.22
C PRO A 816 48.91 8.39 5.55
N THR A 817 49.21 8.23 6.83
CA THR A 817 50.57 7.88 7.28
C THR A 817 50.65 6.52 7.95
N GLU A 818 49.61 6.14 8.71
CA GLU A 818 49.66 4.89 9.46
C GLU A 818 48.23 4.31 9.53
N THR A 819 48.11 3.05 9.23
CA THR A 819 46.82 2.35 9.27
C THR A 819 46.92 1.13 10.19
N ALA A 820 45.94 0.96 11.07
CA ALA A 820 45.77 -0.21 11.89
C ALA A 820 44.38 -0.80 11.67
N CYS A 821 44.31 -2.09 11.50
CA CYS A 821 43.05 -2.81 11.32
C CYS A 821 43.05 -4.01 12.27
N VAL A 822 42.07 -4.00 13.20
CA VAL A 822 41.91 -5.10 14.14
C VAL A 822 40.72 -5.94 13.68
N GLY A 823 40.94 -7.26 13.57
CA GLY A 823 39.88 -8.20 13.22
C GLY A 823 39.96 -8.72 11.80
N ALA A 824 40.81 -8.17 10.95
CA ALA A 824 40.92 -8.60 9.55
C ALA A 824 42.29 -8.22 8.99
N LYS A 825 42.66 -8.86 7.90
CA LYS A 825 43.77 -8.40 7.08
C LYS A 825 43.28 -7.28 6.19
N TYR A 826 44.19 -6.39 5.78
CA TYR A 826 43.81 -5.28 4.95
C TYR A 826 44.85 -4.94 3.90
N THR A 827 44.38 -4.34 2.81
CA THR A 827 45.18 -3.64 1.83
C THR A 827 44.56 -2.27 1.61
N TYR A 828 45.30 -1.36 0.99
CA TYR A 828 44.76 -0.07 0.68
C TYR A 828 45.17 0.39 -0.71
N LYS A 829 44.36 1.27 -1.29
CA LYS A 829 44.66 1.92 -2.55
C LYS A 829 44.29 3.39 -2.40
N TRP A 830 45.28 4.25 -2.57
CA TRP A 830 45.02 5.68 -2.47
C TRP A 830 45.13 6.32 -3.85
N GLN A 831 44.01 6.85 -4.31
CA GLN A 831 43.93 7.54 -5.58
C GLN A 831 43.12 8.81 -5.32
N LYS A 832 43.84 9.97 -5.20
CA LYS A 832 43.21 11.21 -4.83
C LYS A 832 41.89 11.46 -5.56
N PRO A 833 40.85 11.88 -4.87
CA PRO A 833 40.74 12.14 -3.43
C PRO A 833 40.28 10.95 -2.59
N ILE A 834 40.28 9.73 -3.16
CA ILE A 834 39.66 8.57 -2.54
C ILE A 834 40.73 7.66 -1.97
N HIS A 835 40.58 7.29 -0.71
CA HIS A 835 41.39 6.30 -0.03
C HIS A 835 40.52 5.08 0.22
N LYS A 836 40.85 3.96 -0.44
CA LYS A 836 40.07 2.73 -0.36
C LYS A 836 40.80 1.73 0.52
N ILE A 837 40.13 1.24 1.55
CA ILE A 837 40.65 0.17 2.41
C ILE A 837 39.87 -1.09 2.07
N THR A 838 40.60 -2.13 1.68
CA THR A 838 40.00 -3.45 1.43
C THR A 838 40.44 -4.41 2.54
N PHE A 839 39.48 -4.90 3.28
CA PHE A 839 39.78 -5.91 4.31
C PHE A 839 39.34 -7.28 3.85
N SER A 840 39.98 -8.30 4.40
CA SER A 840 39.74 -9.69 4.05
C SER A 840 40.00 -10.58 5.26
N GLN A 841 39.56 -11.82 5.15
CA GLN A 841 39.77 -12.85 6.19
C GLN A 841 39.41 -12.35 7.58
N ALA A 842 38.26 -11.72 7.70
CA ALA A 842 37.76 -11.21 8.98
C ALA A 842 37.55 -12.37 9.93
N GLN A 843 38.22 -12.31 11.09
CA GLN A 843 38.14 -13.34 12.11
C GLN A 843 36.99 -13.12 13.07
N GLN A 844 36.42 -11.90 13.08
CA GLN A 844 35.29 -11.55 13.93
C GLN A 844 34.30 -10.76 13.08
N ASN A 845 33.07 -10.71 13.55
CA ASN A 845 32.04 -9.96 12.86
C ASN A 845 32.22 -8.44 12.96
N VAL A 846 33.17 -7.99 13.76
CA VAL A 846 33.41 -6.57 13.99
C VAL A 846 34.88 -6.27 13.64
N ILE A 847 35.08 -5.23 12.84
CA ILE A 847 36.38 -4.76 12.39
C ILE A 847 36.59 -3.35 12.88
N GLN A 848 37.74 -3.06 13.47
CA GLN A 848 38.15 -1.75 13.91
C GLN A 848 39.25 -1.20 13.01
N LEU A 849 39.00 -0.05 12.42
CA LEU A 849 39.92 0.63 11.51
C LEU A 849 40.36 1.95 12.10
N SER A 850 41.67 2.21 12.11
CA SER A 850 42.25 3.46 12.57
C SER A 850 43.28 3.92 11.53
N ILE A 851 43.10 5.13 11.02
CA ILE A 851 43.99 5.70 10.01
C ILE A 851 44.46 7.06 10.50
N ARG A 852 45.79 7.19 10.66
CA ARG A 852 46.41 8.43 11.03
C ARG A 852 46.83 9.21 9.80
N PHE A 853 46.68 10.51 9.85
CA PHE A 853 46.97 11.41 8.72
C PHE A 853 47.95 12.47 9.13
N SER A 854 48.79 12.87 8.19
CA SER A 854 49.55 14.09 8.33
C SER A 854 48.87 15.20 7.55
N LYS A 855 48.78 16.38 8.16
CA LYS A 855 48.20 17.54 7.51
C LYS A 855 49.33 18.44 6.99
N THR A 856 49.34 18.63 5.67
CA THR A 856 50.34 19.55 5.06
C THR A 856 49.95 20.99 5.34
N SER A 857 50.89 21.79 5.79
CA SER A 857 50.62 23.20 6.00
C SER A 857 50.36 23.86 4.65
N SER A 858 49.22 24.58 4.57
CA SER A 858 48.93 25.40 3.41
C SER A 858 49.99 26.50 3.33
N GLY A 859 50.84 26.41 2.32
CA GLY A 859 51.82 27.46 2.05
C GLY A 859 51.16 28.74 1.58
#